data_fd3189315052f1ed0649bd71b0eff3de
#
_entry.id   fd3189315052f1ed0649bd71b0eff3de
#
_cell.length_a   1.000
_cell.length_b   1.000
_cell.length_c   1.000
_cell.angle_alpha   90.00
_cell.angle_beta   90.00
_cell.angle_gamma   90.00
#
_symmetry.space_group_name_H-M   'P 1'
#
loop_
_entity.id
_entity.type
_entity.pdbx_description
1 polymer ?
#
loop_
_entity_poly.entity_id
_entity_poly.type
_entity_poly.pdbx_seq_one_letter_code
_entity_poly.pdbx_strand_id
1 'polypeptide(L)'
;MEKYFYQGNNETDVYLFHEGNNNNLYKFLGSHIYSDDLGTYTRFLVWAPNAKHVNLVGDFNDWDDYSLPLQKLHDGEIWEICLRDVKIFDSYKYRIVTQDSEVLYKADPFAFHSELRPKTASKVYDIEGYKWNDKKWLKKREQTDRFHSPMSIYEINLSSWRKHGENYLSYIQLADELVTYLKEMNYTHVEFMPLMEHPFDGSWGYQLTGFFAATSRFGCPKDLMYLIDKLHQNDIGVIMDWVPAHFCRDDFGLRKFDGSNLFEKSDQYLADNDQWGTLNFDFSKKEVVNFLVSSALFWFKYYHLDGLRVDAVAYMIYLNFAGKDIRNEDGSYENKEAIEFIKKLNQTIKQEFPSAFVIAEESTSWPNITKPVEENGLGFDFKWNMGWMNDIIKYMKMDPIFRKDHHNLLTFSIMYAFNENYILPFSHDEVVHMKNSMIGKMPGTYDEKFDQIRLLYSFMFSHPGKKLLFMGNDIGQFDEWNEYKEVTWEVLEYEKHQKLKHFMKDLNKFYIDNDEFYDMDTSYSGFQWEDVNNASESLIIFERINSKNEKIICIFNFTPVKREKYPVGVDDYALYSVVLNSSMKKYGGNLPRNKPYYSKNVEHNDRKFSITVDIEPFSAMFIKLNKLRNINKK
;
A
#
# COMPACT_ATOMS: atom_id res chain seq x y z
N MET A 1 36.15 -12.43 25.29
CA MET A 1 35.82 -11.30 24.41
C MET A 1 36.21 -10.02 25.11
N GLU A 2 36.93 -9.13 24.42
CA GLU A 2 37.40 -7.87 24.98
C GLU A 2 36.26 -6.86 25.00
N LYS A 3 35.97 -6.24 26.16
CA LYS A 3 35.01 -5.16 26.31
C LYS A 3 35.66 -3.84 25.90
N TYR A 4 34.94 -3.04 25.13
CA TYR A 4 35.33 -1.69 24.71
C TYR A 4 34.43 -0.68 25.40
N PHE A 5 34.98 0.47 25.79
CA PHE A 5 34.18 1.56 26.35
C PHE A 5 33.98 2.65 25.29
N TYR A 6 32.73 2.86 24.87
CA TYR A 6 32.39 3.93 23.95
C TYR A 6 32.69 5.30 24.58
N GLN A 7 33.46 6.11 23.87
CA GLN A 7 33.90 7.43 24.34
C GLN A 7 33.06 8.60 23.78
N GLY A 8 32.01 8.32 22.99
CA GLY A 8 31.15 9.35 22.46
C GLY A 8 30.15 9.90 23.47
N ASN A 9 29.63 11.11 23.19
CA ASN A 9 28.58 11.72 24.01
C ASN A 9 27.19 11.28 23.47
N ASN A 10 26.35 10.73 24.36
CA ASN A 10 25.00 10.26 24.09
C ASN A 10 23.90 11.19 24.61
N GLU A 11 24.25 12.26 25.29
CA GLU A 11 23.28 13.09 26.03
C GLU A 11 22.19 13.66 25.12
N THR A 12 22.56 14.11 23.90
CA THR A 12 21.60 14.65 22.93
C THR A 12 20.66 13.56 22.41
N ASP A 13 21.17 12.37 22.08
CA ASP A 13 20.35 11.27 21.59
C ASP A 13 19.36 10.76 22.64
N VAL A 14 19.82 10.61 23.88
CA VAL A 14 19.00 10.23 25.03
C VAL A 14 17.92 11.27 25.28
N TYR A 15 18.29 12.55 25.36
CA TYR A 15 17.33 13.65 25.56
C TYR A 15 16.26 13.67 24.45
N LEU A 16 16.68 13.62 23.19
CA LEU A 16 15.75 13.63 22.05
C LEU A 16 14.86 12.39 22.01
N PHE A 17 15.36 11.23 22.46
CA PHE A 17 14.58 10.01 22.56
C PHE A 17 13.43 10.17 23.56
N HIS A 18 13.71 10.62 24.79
CA HIS A 18 12.70 10.81 25.83
C HIS A 18 11.74 11.97 25.50
N GLU A 19 12.17 12.95 24.71
CA GLU A 19 11.27 13.98 24.17
C GLU A 19 10.47 13.50 22.95
N GLY A 20 10.73 12.28 22.45
CA GLY A 20 10.04 11.73 21.29
C GLY A 20 10.44 12.36 19.96
N ASN A 21 11.63 12.94 19.84
CA ASN A 21 12.08 13.76 18.72
C ASN A 21 13.39 13.31 18.06
N ASN A 22 13.88 12.09 18.36
CA ASN A 22 15.05 11.53 17.69
C ASN A 22 14.63 10.86 16.37
N ASN A 23 14.56 11.62 15.29
CA ASN A 23 14.19 11.12 13.96
C ASN A 23 15.16 10.04 13.41
N ASN A 24 16.37 9.92 13.97
CA ASN A 24 17.37 8.94 13.58
C ASN A 24 17.62 7.90 14.70
N LEU A 25 16.60 7.55 15.46
CA LEU A 25 16.73 6.64 16.62
C LEU A 25 17.37 5.29 16.24
N TYR A 26 17.14 4.83 15.02
CA TYR A 26 17.77 3.63 14.43
C TYR A 26 19.29 3.75 14.25
N LYS A 27 19.91 4.92 14.44
CA LYS A 27 21.38 5.11 14.47
C LYS A 27 21.94 5.10 15.89
N PHE A 28 21.06 5.21 16.86
CA PHE A 28 21.41 5.27 18.27
C PHE A 28 21.13 3.93 18.98
N LEU A 29 19.89 3.46 18.98
CA LEU A 29 19.51 2.17 19.57
C LEU A 29 19.73 1.01 18.59
N GLY A 30 19.95 -0.19 19.13
CA GLY A 30 20.24 -1.40 18.36
C GLY A 30 21.72 -1.76 18.35
N SER A 31 22.14 -2.54 17.35
CA SER A 31 23.52 -2.97 17.16
C SER A 31 24.20 -2.18 16.05
N HIS A 32 25.33 -1.54 16.33
CA HIS A 32 26.07 -0.70 15.38
C HIS A 32 27.56 -1.05 15.34
N ILE A 33 28.11 -1.16 14.14
CA ILE A 33 29.50 -1.48 13.89
C ILE A 33 30.27 -0.17 13.71
N TYR A 34 31.32 0.01 14.48
CA TYR A 34 32.23 1.14 14.43
C TYR A 34 33.66 0.69 14.21
N SER A 35 34.49 1.58 13.70
CA SER A 35 35.94 1.37 13.54
C SER A 35 36.72 2.53 14.14
N ASP A 36 37.79 2.24 14.84
CA ASP A 36 38.77 3.18 15.37
C ASP A 36 40.20 2.72 15.07
N ASP A 37 41.21 3.44 15.57
CA ASP A 37 42.62 3.12 15.37
C ASP A 37 43.03 1.76 15.95
N LEU A 38 42.23 1.19 16.84
CA LEU A 38 42.46 -0.10 17.53
C LEU A 38 41.69 -1.26 16.87
N GLY A 39 40.87 -0.97 15.82
CA GLY A 39 40.10 -1.97 15.06
C GLY A 39 38.60 -1.76 15.09
N THR A 40 37.87 -2.81 14.72
CA THR A 40 36.39 -2.78 14.66
C THR A 40 35.78 -3.25 15.97
N TYR A 41 34.71 -2.59 16.41
CA TYR A 41 33.88 -2.99 17.53
C TYR A 41 32.40 -2.84 17.20
N THR A 42 31.54 -3.60 17.90
CA THR A 42 30.09 -3.50 17.79
C THR A 42 29.51 -3.00 19.10
N ARG A 43 28.70 -1.97 19.03
CA ARG A 43 27.98 -1.38 20.14
C ARG A 43 26.54 -1.87 20.13
N PHE A 44 26.03 -2.29 21.28
CA PHE A 44 24.64 -2.72 21.47
C PHE A 44 23.98 -1.82 22.50
N LEU A 45 22.83 -1.24 22.15
CA LEU A 45 22.03 -0.42 23.04
C LEU A 45 20.58 -0.88 23.00
N VAL A 46 19.97 -0.97 24.21
CA VAL A 46 18.58 -1.35 24.35
C VAL A 46 17.89 -0.53 25.44
N TRP A 47 16.68 -0.06 25.13
CA TRP A 47 15.81 0.61 26.09
C TRP A 47 15.03 -0.41 26.89
N ALA A 48 15.29 -0.49 28.19
CA ALA A 48 14.66 -1.42 29.13
C ALA A 48 14.66 -0.80 30.56
N PRO A 49 13.86 0.25 30.80
CA PRO A 49 13.89 1.03 32.05
C PRO A 49 13.59 0.20 33.30
N ASN A 50 12.68 -0.78 33.18
CA ASN A 50 12.23 -1.60 34.29
C ASN A 50 13.03 -2.92 34.44
N ALA A 51 14.06 -3.14 33.63
CA ALA A 51 14.91 -4.32 33.77
C ALA A 51 15.79 -4.21 35.03
N LYS A 52 15.91 -5.33 35.77
CA LYS A 52 16.85 -5.45 36.91
C LYS A 52 18.28 -5.68 36.42
N HIS A 53 18.45 -6.53 35.42
CA HIS A 53 19.69 -6.81 34.71
C HIS A 53 19.42 -7.09 33.24
N VAL A 54 20.38 -6.71 32.40
CA VAL A 54 20.39 -7.07 30.98
C VAL A 54 21.76 -7.67 30.64
N ASN A 55 21.72 -8.82 29.95
CA ASN A 55 22.89 -9.47 29.40
C ASN A 55 22.75 -9.65 27.90
N LEU A 56 23.85 -9.58 27.18
CA LEU A 56 23.88 -9.92 25.75
C LEU A 56 24.26 -11.40 25.61
N VAL A 57 23.49 -12.14 24.82
CA VAL A 57 23.74 -13.55 24.47
C VAL A 57 23.74 -13.70 22.96
N GLY A 58 24.65 -14.51 22.42
CA GLY A 58 24.76 -14.70 20.99
C GLY A 58 25.86 -15.63 20.55
N ASP A 59 26.05 -15.78 19.24
CA ASP A 59 27.04 -16.66 18.62
C ASP A 59 28.48 -16.32 19.10
N PHE A 60 28.74 -15.06 19.41
CA PHE A 60 30.04 -14.55 19.85
C PHE A 60 30.43 -14.94 21.29
N ASN A 61 29.52 -15.45 22.12
CA ASN A 61 29.78 -15.91 23.47
C ASN A 61 29.19 -17.28 23.79
N ASP A 62 28.96 -18.11 22.75
CA ASP A 62 28.35 -19.44 22.85
C ASP A 62 27.01 -19.42 23.64
N TRP A 63 26.27 -18.30 23.51
CA TRP A 63 24.98 -18.06 24.19
C TRP A 63 25.05 -18.14 25.72
N ASP A 64 26.21 -17.81 26.31
CA ASP A 64 26.39 -17.77 27.77
C ASP A 64 25.58 -16.63 28.40
N ASP A 65 24.71 -16.98 29.32
CA ASP A 65 23.75 -16.11 30.00
C ASP A 65 24.38 -15.01 30.86
N TYR A 66 25.63 -15.12 31.23
CA TYR A 66 26.22 -14.30 32.30
C TYR A 66 27.51 -13.56 31.93
N SER A 67 28.16 -13.95 30.84
CA SER A 67 29.51 -13.44 30.51
C SER A 67 29.50 -11.98 30.04
N LEU A 68 28.38 -11.48 29.48
CA LEU A 68 28.30 -10.16 28.85
C LEU A 68 27.19 -9.30 29.48
N PRO A 69 27.30 -8.87 30.75
CA PRO A 69 26.35 -7.93 31.33
C PRO A 69 26.49 -6.54 30.71
N LEU A 70 25.36 -5.92 30.39
CA LEU A 70 25.25 -4.52 29.93
C LEU A 70 25.33 -3.58 31.15
N GLN A 71 25.70 -2.33 30.89
CA GLN A 71 25.70 -1.24 31.86
C GLN A 71 24.64 -0.22 31.49
N LYS A 72 24.00 0.40 32.48
CA LYS A 72 23.06 1.50 32.24
C LYS A 72 23.80 2.75 31.83
N LEU A 73 23.24 3.49 30.88
CA LEU A 73 23.66 4.86 30.61
C LEU A 73 23.27 5.78 31.78
N HIS A 74 23.70 7.04 31.73
CA HIS A 74 23.45 8.04 32.76
C HIS A 74 21.96 8.31 33.07
N ASP A 75 21.06 8.07 32.11
CA ASP A 75 19.60 8.18 32.27
C ASP A 75 19.02 7.06 33.14
N GLY A 76 19.75 5.95 33.27
CA GLY A 76 19.32 4.76 34.01
C GLY A 76 18.28 3.89 33.27
N GLU A 77 17.92 4.20 32.05
CA GLU A 77 16.86 3.51 31.27
C GLU A 77 17.39 2.72 30.07
N ILE A 78 18.49 3.20 29.48
CA ILE A 78 19.14 2.56 28.33
C ILE A 78 20.35 1.75 28.83
N TRP A 79 20.50 0.54 28.27
CA TRP A 79 21.58 -0.37 28.59
C TRP A 79 22.52 -0.50 27.40
N GLU A 80 23.84 -0.57 27.70
CA GLU A 80 24.91 -0.57 26.71
C GLU A 80 25.96 -1.64 26.97
N ILE A 81 26.52 -2.20 25.89
CA ILE A 81 27.77 -2.91 25.85
C ILE A 81 28.45 -2.69 24.49
N CYS A 82 29.80 -2.59 24.52
CA CYS A 82 30.62 -2.59 23.30
C CYS A 82 31.55 -3.80 23.31
N LEU A 83 31.63 -4.52 22.19
CA LEU A 83 32.42 -5.74 22.05
C LEU A 83 33.27 -5.68 20.79
N ARG A 84 34.50 -6.20 20.89
CA ARG A 84 35.36 -6.51 19.73
C ARG A 84 35.03 -7.90 19.19
N ASP A 85 35.46 -8.16 17.95
CA ASP A 85 35.38 -9.49 17.31
C ASP A 85 33.96 -10.03 17.05
N VAL A 86 32.94 -9.19 17.14
CA VAL A 86 31.59 -9.53 16.67
C VAL A 86 31.54 -9.46 15.14
N LYS A 87 30.95 -10.47 14.52
CA LYS A 87 30.88 -10.59 13.06
C LYS A 87 29.51 -10.20 12.52
N ILE A 88 29.49 -9.71 11.30
CA ILE A 88 28.24 -9.56 10.52
C ILE A 88 27.57 -10.94 10.43
N PHE A 89 26.25 -10.98 10.64
CA PHE A 89 25.40 -12.17 10.74
C PHE A 89 25.50 -12.97 12.05
N ASP A 90 26.33 -12.60 13.02
CA ASP A 90 26.23 -13.21 14.35
C ASP A 90 24.81 -12.99 14.91
N SER A 91 24.21 -14.07 15.40
CA SER A 91 22.89 -14.04 15.99
C SER A 91 22.97 -13.64 17.47
N TYR A 92 22.02 -12.83 17.94
CA TYR A 92 22.02 -12.38 19.34
C TYR A 92 20.61 -12.11 19.87
N LYS A 93 20.50 -12.09 21.20
CA LYS A 93 19.34 -11.63 21.97
C LYS A 93 19.78 -10.85 23.20
N TYR A 94 18.84 -10.06 23.72
CA TYR A 94 18.94 -9.52 25.07
C TYR A 94 18.30 -10.50 26.06
N ARG A 95 19.08 -10.96 27.05
CA ARG A 95 18.59 -11.69 28.20
C ARG A 95 18.26 -10.68 29.27
N ILE A 96 16.99 -10.47 29.53
CA ILE A 96 16.47 -9.46 30.47
C ILE A 96 15.99 -10.17 31.73
N VAL A 97 16.44 -9.70 32.88
CA VAL A 97 15.92 -10.11 34.18
C VAL A 97 14.99 -9.03 34.68
N THR A 98 13.72 -9.38 34.87
CA THR A 98 12.68 -8.45 35.33
C THR A 98 12.81 -8.13 36.81
N GLN A 99 12.05 -7.16 37.34
CA GLN A 99 12.01 -6.85 38.77
C GLN A 99 11.56 -8.04 39.60
N ASP A 100 10.67 -8.88 39.08
CA ASP A 100 10.17 -10.11 39.71
C ASP A 100 11.12 -11.30 39.54
N SER A 101 12.32 -11.07 38.98
CA SER A 101 13.35 -12.08 38.73
C SER A 101 12.97 -13.13 37.66
N GLU A 102 11.97 -12.87 36.82
CA GLU A 102 11.72 -13.63 35.60
C GLU A 102 12.84 -13.37 34.58
N VAL A 103 13.16 -14.38 33.77
CA VAL A 103 14.16 -14.27 32.70
C VAL A 103 13.48 -14.29 31.35
N LEU A 104 13.69 -13.23 30.57
CA LEU A 104 13.17 -13.06 29.21
C LEU A 104 14.32 -13.05 28.20
N TYR A 105 14.10 -13.67 27.02
CA TYR A 105 15.04 -13.58 25.88
C TYR A 105 14.38 -12.82 24.75
N LYS A 106 14.81 -11.59 24.54
CA LYS A 106 14.21 -10.63 23.61
C LYS A 106 15.05 -10.41 22.35
N ALA A 107 14.41 -10.41 21.20
CA ALA A 107 15.02 -9.88 19.98
C ALA A 107 15.22 -8.36 20.12
N ASP A 108 16.18 -7.82 19.40
CA ASP A 108 16.44 -6.39 19.39
C ASP A 108 15.36 -5.64 18.59
N PRO A 109 14.61 -4.71 19.19
CA PRO A 109 13.58 -3.93 18.49
C PRO A 109 14.10 -3.09 17.32
N PHE A 110 15.40 -2.76 17.32
CA PHE A 110 16.06 -1.95 16.31
C PHE A 110 16.98 -2.73 15.37
N ALA A 111 16.95 -4.08 15.42
CA ALA A 111 17.75 -4.89 14.54
C ALA A 111 17.40 -4.64 13.06
N PHE A 112 18.43 -4.54 12.21
CA PHE A 112 18.27 -4.39 10.75
C PHE A 112 18.06 -5.72 10.04
N HIS A 113 18.35 -6.84 10.72
CA HIS A 113 18.21 -8.18 10.17
C HIS A 113 17.87 -9.20 11.26
N SER A 114 17.21 -10.28 10.90
CA SER A 114 16.76 -11.34 11.81
C SER A 114 17.13 -12.71 11.27
N GLU A 115 17.15 -13.71 12.15
CA GLU A 115 17.22 -15.10 11.73
C GLU A 115 15.97 -15.47 10.91
N LEU A 116 16.13 -16.43 9.99
CA LEU A 116 15.00 -17.04 9.30
C LEU A 116 14.17 -17.87 10.30
N ARG A 117 12.86 -17.66 10.26
CA ARG A 117 11.92 -18.46 11.06
C ARG A 117 12.12 -19.97 10.86
N PRO A 118 11.89 -20.82 11.84
CA PRO A 118 11.29 -20.56 13.17
C PRO A 118 12.24 -20.00 14.22
N LYS A 119 13.48 -19.71 13.87
CA LYS A 119 14.41 -19.04 14.76
C LYS A 119 14.01 -17.59 15.02
N THR A 120 14.45 -17.01 16.14
CA THR A 120 13.87 -15.76 16.66
C THR A 120 14.92 -14.74 17.11
N ALA A 121 16.19 -14.95 16.83
CA ALA A 121 17.23 -14.01 17.20
C ALA A 121 17.39 -12.89 16.18
N SER A 122 17.87 -11.76 16.64
CA SER A 122 18.36 -10.68 15.78
C SER A 122 19.73 -11.02 15.23
N LYS A 123 20.12 -10.42 14.12
CA LYS A 123 21.45 -10.56 13.54
C LYS A 123 22.17 -9.23 13.49
N VAL A 124 23.43 -9.24 13.84
CA VAL A 124 24.32 -8.10 13.63
C VAL A 124 24.42 -7.86 12.12
N TYR A 125 24.11 -6.64 11.67
CA TYR A 125 24.12 -6.31 10.27
C TYR A 125 24.57 -4.87 10.02
N ASP A 126 25.42 -4.70 9.01
CA ASP A 126 25.81 -3.37 8.53
C ASP A 126 24.87 -2.94 7.40
N ILE A 127 23.97 -2.01 7.70
CA ILE A 127 22.98 -1.49 6.73
C ILE A 127 23.62 -0.47 5.75
N GLU A 128 24.77 0.08 6.09
CA GLU A 128 25.42 1.13 5.31
C GLU A 128 26.12 0.58 4.06
N GLY A 129 26.52 1.47 3.16
CA GLY A 129 27.40 1.18 2.03
C GLY A 129 26.75 0.57 0.80
N TYR A 130 25.41 0.45 0.74
CA TYR A 130 24.73 0.09 -0.50
C TYR A 130 24.90 1.22 -1.55
N LYS A 131 25.23 0.85 -2.79
CA LYS A 131 25.46 1.81 -3.88
C LYS A 131 24.23 1.91 -4.76
N TRP A 132 23.40 2.87 -4.51
CA TRP A 132 22.20 3.17 -5.27
C TRP A 132 22.48 3.68 -6.69
N ASN A 133 21.70 3.23 -7.66
CA ASN A 133 21.75 3.66 -9.06
C ASN A 133 20.45 4.37 -9.50
N ASP A 134 19.62 4.77 -8.59
CA ASP A 134 18.27 5.30 -8.77
C ASP A 134 18.18 6.84 -8.83
N LYS A 135 19.30 7.56 -8.89
CA LYS A 135 19.34 9.03 -8.91
C LYS A 135 18.43 9.68 -9.96
N LYS A 136 18.28 9.03 -11.13
CA LYS A 136 17.39 9.51 -12.20
C LYS A 136 15.93 9.44 -11.74
N TRP A 137 15.54 8.36 -11.07
CA TRP A 137 14.21 8.17 -10.51
C TRP A 137 13.90 9.19 -9.42
N LEU A 138 14.76 9.33 -8.42
CA LEU A 138 14.60 10.30 -7.34
C LEU A 138 14.40 11.72 -7.86
N LYS A 139 15.20 12.14 -8.84
CA LYS A 139 15.03 13.44 -9.51
C LYS A 139 13.69 13.56 -10.24
N LYS A 140 13.26 12.50 -10.94
CA LYS A 140 11.93 12.46 -11.59
C LYS A 140 10.82 12.59 -10.56
N ARG A 141 10.90 11.84 -9.46
CA ARG A 141 9.94 11.89 -8.34
C ARG A 141 9.81 13.28 -7.74
N GLU A 142 10.92 13.98 -7.50
CA GLU A 142 10.93 15.36 -7.00
C GLU A 142 10.23 16.36 -7.93
N GLN A 143 10.23 16.10 -9.24
CA GLN A 143 9.62 16.94 -10.26
C GLN A 143 8.19 16.57 -10.61
N THR A 144 7.71 15.43 -10.14
CA THR A 144 6.39 14.90 -10.48
C THR A 144 5.35 15.35 -9.46
N ASP A 145 4.29 16.00 -9.93
CA ASP A 145 3.11 16.23 -9.11
C ASP A 145 2.29 14.94 -9.01
N ARG A 146 2.36 14.29 -7.85
CA ARG A 146 1.70 13.00 -7.58
C ARG A 146 0.17 13.05 -7.70
N PHE A 147 -0.43 14.19 -7.45
CA PHE A 147 -1.88 14.36 -7.51
C PHE A 147 -2.39 14.44 -8.94
N HIS A 148 -1.61 15.02 -9.85
CA HIS A 148 -1.94 15.26 -11.25
C HIS A 148 -1.18 14.32 -12.23
N SER A 149 -0.61 13.23 -11.72
CA SER A 149 0.12 12.23 -12.52
C SER A 149 -0.56 10.86 -12.45
N PRO A 150 -0.37 10.00 -13.46
CA PRO A 150 -0.95 8.67 -13.45
C PRO A 150 -0.32 7.80 -12.37
N MET A 151 -1.15 7.08 -11.62
CA MET A 151 -0.72 6.10 -10.63
C MET A 151 -1.58 4.84 -10.77
N SER A 152 -0.99 3.79 -11.36
CA SER A 152 -1.54 2.45 -11.44
C SER A 152 -0.63 1.54 -10.62
N ILE A 153 -1.18 0.99 -9.55
CA ILE A 153 -0.46 0.25 -8.50
C ILE A 153 -0.74 -1.24 -8.66
N TYR A 154 0.31 -2.05 -8.66
CA TYR A 154 0.23 -3.50 -8.56
C TYR A 154 0.56 -3.91 -7.12
N GLU A 155 -0.45 -4.31 -6.35
CA GLU A 155 -0.27 -4.80 -4.99
C GLU A 155 0.18 -6.28 -5.02
N ILE A 156 1.18 -6.62 -4.23
CA ILE A 156 1.83 -7.92 -4.30
C ILE A 156 2.23 -8.47 -2.93
N ASN A 157 1.98 -9.77 -2.72
CA ASN A 157 2.59 -10.55 -1.65
C ASN A 157 3.75 -11.37 -2.25
N LEU A 158 4.99 -11.12 -1.82
CA LEU A 158 6.18 -11.74 -2.41
C LEU A 158 6.24 -13.25 -2.20
N SER A 159 5.68 -13.76 -1.10
CA SER A 159 5.72 -15.20 -0.77
C SER A 159 4.83 -16.05 -1.68
N SER A 160 3.83 -15.43 -2.30
CA SER A 160 2.79 -16.10 -3.09
C SER A 160 2.61 -15.53 -4.50
N TRP A 161 3.50 -14.65 -4.95
CA TRP A 161 3.47 -14.18 -6.34
C TRP A 161 4.02 -15.23 -7.31
N ARG A 162 5.23 -15.71 -7.04
CA ARG A 162 5.89 -16.82 -7.74
C ARG A 162 6.76 -17.64 -6.81
N LYS A 163 6.92 -18.91 -7.13
CA LYS A 163 7.77 -19.86 -6.40
C LYS A 163 8.64 -20.68 -7.36
N HIS A 164 9.75 -21.20 -6.86
CA HIS A 164 10.51 -22.27 -7.50
C HIS A 164 10.25 -23.59 -6.75
N GLY A 165 9.25 -24.34 -7.17
CA GLY A 165 8.72 -25.48 -6.44
C GLY A 165 8.14 -25.01 -5.10
N GLU A 166 8.63 -25.55 -3.99
CA GLU A 166 8.19 -25.15 -2.64
C GLU A 166 8.93 -23.91 -2.09
N ASN A 167 9.98 -23.41 -2.77
CA ASN A 167 10.83 -22.34 -2.27
C ASN A 167 10.35 -20.96 -2.75
N TYR A 168 10.46 -19.97 -1.89
CA TYR A 168 10.29 -18.57 -2.26
C TYR A 168 11.41 -18.10 -3.19
N LEU A 169 11.10 -17.18 -4.07
CA LEU A 169 12.12 -16.44 -4.80
C LEU A 169 12.86 -15.49 -3.87
N SER A 170 14.17 -15.37 -4.02
CA SER A 170 14.94 -14.35 -3.32
C SER A 170 14.63 -12.94 -3.86
N TYR A 171 14.94 -11.88 -3.07
CA TYR A 171 14.82 -10.49 -3.54
C TYR A 171 15.55 -10.26 -4.86
N ILE A 172 16.72 -10.91 -5.05
CA ILE A 172 17.51 -10.82 -6.28
C ILE A 172 16.78 -11.45 -7.47
N GLN A 173 16.20 -12.65 -7.30
CA GLN A 173 15.43 -13.32 -8.35
C GLN A 173 14.15 -12.56 -8.68
N LEU A 174 13.45 -12.06 -7.65
CA LEU A 174 12.25 -11.23 -7.81
C LEU A 174 12.53 -9.95 -8.61
N ALA A 175 13.72 -9.35 -8.47
CA ALA A 175 14.05 -8.09 -9.15
C ALA A 175 13.91 -8.21 -10.67
N ASP A 176 14.42 -9.28 -11.28
CA ASP A 176 14.38 -9.44 -12.73
C ASP A 176 12.96 -9.83 -13.22
N GLU A 177 12.30 -10.75 -12.53
CA GLU A 177 10.98 -11.25 -12.93
C GLU A 177 9.89 -10.19 -12.73
N LEU A 178 9.88 -9.53 -11.58
CA LEU A 178 8.87 -8.53 -11.24
C LEU A 178 8.99 -7.28 -12.13
N VAL A 179 10.20 -6.77 -12.33
CA VAL A 179 10.44 -5.64 -13.24
C VAL A 179 9.95 -5.95 -14.65
N THR A 180 10.25 -7.15 -15.16
CA THR A 180 9.80 -7.59 -16.49
C THR A 180 8.28 -7.58 -16.59
N TYR A 181 7.59 -8.13 -15.59
CA TYR A 181 6.13 -8.19 -15.55
C TYR A 181 5.49 -6.81 -15.46
N LEU A 182 5.92 -5.99 -14.52
CA LEU A 182 5.36 -4.65 -14.30
C LEU A 182 5.53 -3.73 -15.52
N LYS A 183 6.69 -3.81 -16.19
CA LYS A 183 6.92 -3.08 -17.45
C LYS A 183 6.06 -3.59 -18.58
N GLU A 184 5.96 -4.91 -18.75
CA GLU A 184 5.07 -5.49 -19.75
C GLU A 184 3.62 -5.00 -19.55
N MET A 185 3.16 -4.97 -18.31
CA MET A 185 1.79 -4.61 -17.95
C MET A 185 1.53 -3.11 -17.84
N ASN A 186 2.56 -2.26 -17.98
CA ASN A 186 2.50 -0.80 -17.84
C ASN A 186 2.03 -0.33 -16.46
N TYR A 187 2.33 -1.05 -15.37
CA TYR A 187 2.13 -0.52 -14.02
C TYR A 187 3.16 0.57 -13.72
N THR A 188 2.74 1.61 -13.01
CA THR A 188 3.62 2.72 -12.63
C THR A 188 4.25 2.52 -11.27
N HIS A 189 3.57 1.79 -10.39
CA HIS A 189 4.01 1.52 -9.01
C HIS A 189 3.75 0.07 -8.65
N VAL A 190 4.54 -0.43 -7.71
CA VAL A 190 4.28 -1.67 -6.97
C VAL A 190 4.04 -1.32 -5.50
N GLU A 191 3.05 -1.97 -4.88
CA GLU A 191 2.81 -1.91 -3.44
C GLU A 191 3.09 -3.29 -2.84
N PHE A 192 4.11 -3.36 -2.00
CA PHE A 192 4.43 -4.58 -1.27
C PHE A 192 3.59 -4.68 0.00
N MET A 193 2.86 -5.78 0.17
CA MET A 193 2.38 -6.18 1.48
C MET A 193 3.56 -6.21 2.46
N PRO A 194 3.35 -6.15 3.79
CA PRO A 194 4.43 -5.86 4.74
C PRO A 194 5.67 -6.74 4.54
N LEU A 195 6.82 -6.10 4.32
CA LEU A 195 8.14 -6.75 4.17
C LEU A 195 9.01 -6.65 5.42
N MET A 196 8.48 -6.15 6.51
CA MET A 196 9.12 -6.17 7.81
C MET A 196 9.10 -7.58 8.41
N GLU A 197 10.05 -7.89 9.31
CA GLU A 197 10.16 -9.23 9.87
C GLU A 197 8.95 -9.59 10.75
N HIS A 198 8.47 -10.82 10.55
CA HIS A 198 7.31 -11.36 11.25
C HIS A 198 7.44 -12.88 11.41
N PRO A 199 6.93 -13.49 12.50
CA PRO A 199 7.14 -14.92 12.79
C PRO A 199 6.21 -15.83 11.99
N PHE A 200 4.99 -15.38 11.68
CA PHE A 200 3.91 -16.21 11.15
C PHE A 200 3.53 -15.84 9.71
N ASP A 201 3.69 -16.75 8.77
CA ASP A 201 3.39 -16.51 7.34
C ASP A 201 1.91 -16.20 7.11
N GLY A 202 1.00 -16.87 7.82
CA GLY A 202 -0.44 -16.64 7.72
C GLY A 202 -0.91 -15.29 8.25
N SER A 203 -0.01 -14.47 8.84
CA SER A 203 -0.29 -13.06 9.14
C SER A 203 -0.10 -12.14 7.94
N TRP A 204 0.41 -12.66 6.81
CA TRP A 204 0.72 -11.91 5.58
C TRP A 204 1.74 -10.78 5.79
N GLY A 205 2.40 -10.76 6.94
CA GLY A 205 3.29 -9.70 7.38
C GLY A 205 2.67 -8.67 8.31
N TYR A 206 1.40 -8.77 8.67
CA TYR A 206 0.74 -7.77 9.55
C TYR A 206 1.00 -8.00 11.05
N GLN A 207 1.63 -9.10 11.45
CA GLN A 207 2.01 -9.37 12.85
C GLN A 207 3.52 -9.24 13.06
N LEU A 208 4.00 -8.01 13.14
CA LEU A 208 5.42 -7.67 13.13
C LEU A 208 6.14 -8.00 14.45
N THR A 209 7.43 -8.38 14.29
CA THR A 209 8.43 -8.44 15.37
C THR A 209 9.62 -7.52 15.12
N GLY A 210 9.92 -7.19 13.85
CA GLY A 210 11.09 -6.39 13.48
C GLY A 210 10.71 -5.17 12.66
N PHE A 211 10.56 -4.01 13.28
CA PHE A 211 10.12 -2.76 12.64
C PHE A 211 11.19 -2.08 11.75
N PHE A 212 12.46 -2.47 11.92
CA PHE A 212 13.61 -1.99 11.14
C PHE A 212 14.28 -3.11 10.34
N ALA A 213 13.79 -4.33 10.42
CA ALA A 213 14.35 -5.49 9.73
C ALA A 213 13.52 -5.84 8.51
N ALA A 214 14.15 -5.88 7.34
CA ALA A 214 13.57 -6.54 6.18
C ALA A 214 13.44 -8.04 6.45
N THR A 215 12.30 -8.64 6.08
CA THR A 215 12.08 -10.07 6.34
C THR A 215 13.18 -10.92 5.70
N SER A 216 13.73 -11.82 6.50
CA SER A 216 14.81 -12.74 6.09
C SER A 216 14.35 -13.85 5.13
N ARG A 217 13.05 -13.97 4.87
CA ARG A 217 12.45 -14.97 3.98
C ARG A 217 13.00 -14.96 2.57
N PHE A 218 13.36 -13.78 2.08
CA PHE A 218 13.74 -13.56 0.68
C PHE A 218 15.20 -13.15 0.51
N GLY A 219 15.98 -13.04 1.59
CA GLY A 219 17.37 -12.65 1.57
C GLY A 219 17.76 -11.66 2.66
N CYS A 220 18.84 -10.92 2.47
CA CYS A 220 19.31 -9.93 3.42
C CYS A 220 18.81 -8.50 3.08
N PRO A 221 18.93 -7.53 3.99
CA PRO A 221 18.48 -6.16 3.76
C PRO A 221 19.00 -5.51 2.47
N LYS A 222 20.27 -5.71 2.11
CA LYS A 222 20.85 -5.17 0.87
C LYS A 222 20.30 -5.83 -0.39
N ASP A 223 19.75 -7.03 -0.30
CA ASP A 223 19.07 -7.69 -1.43
C ASP A 223 17.71 -7.02 -1.70
N LEU A 224 16.99 -6.60 -0.65
CA LEU A 224 15.77 -5.79 -0.82
C LEU A 224 16.09 -4.39 -1.40
N MET A 225 17.20 -3.76 -0.96
CA MET A 225 17.66 -2.51 -1.59
C MET A 225 17.93 -2.71 -3.09
N TYR A 226 18.52 -3.85 -3.48
CA TYR A 226 18.74 -4.19 -4.87
C TYR A 226 17.44 -4.32 -5.67
N LEU A 227 16.42 -4.99 -5.12
CA LEU A 227 15.11 -5.10 -5.75
C LEU A 227 14.51 -3.71 -6.00
N ILE A 228 14.51 -2.84 -4.99
CA ILE A 228 13.95 -1.49 -5.09
C ILE A 228 14.76 -0.64 -6.09
N ASP A 229 16.10 -0.68 -6.04
CA ASP A 229 16.97 0.01 -6.98
C ASP A 229 16.69 -0.41 -8.44
N LYS A 230 16.45 -1.70 -8.69
CA LYS A 230 16.05 -2.22 -10.01
C LYS A 230 14.68 -1.71 -10.46
N LEU A 231 13.71 -1.64 -9.59
CA LEU A 231 12.39 -1.06 -9.88
C LEU A 231 12.53 0.41 -10.28
N HIS A 232 13.24 1.21 -9.50
CA HIS A 232 13.51 2.62 -9.78
C HIS A 232 14.27 2.86 -11.09
N GLN A 233 15.29 2.04 -11.40
CA GLN A 233 16.00 2.11 -12.67
C GLN A 233 15.11 1.84 -13.88
N ASN A 234 13.94 1.22 -13.66
CA ASN A 234 12.95 0.93 -14.69
C ASN A 234 11.69 1.81 -14.62
N ASP A 235 11.80 2.96 -13.95
CA ASP A 235 10.72 3.95 -13.81
C ASP A 235 9.47 3.41 -13.08
N ILE A 236 9.64 2.50 -12.12
CA ILE A 236 8.58 1.92 -11.29
C ILE A 236 8.78 2.41 -9.85
N GLY A 237 7.76 3.08 -9.30
CA GLY A 237 7.74 3.52 -7.90
C GLY A 237 7.42 2.37 -6.94
N VAL A 238 7.88 2.51 -5.70
CA VAL A 238 7.74 1.47 -4.68
C VAL A 238 7.01 1.99 -3.45
N ILE A 239 5.91 1.35 -3.12
CA ILE A 239 5.12 1.57 -1.92
C ILE A 239 5.28 0.33 -1.03
N MET A 240 5.31 0.52 0.27
CA MET A 240 5.30 -0.58 1.22
C MET A 240 4.19 -0.40 2.24
N ASP A 241 3.52 -1.49 2.54
CA ASP A 241 2.54 -1.54 3.61
C ASP A 241 3.24 -1.54 4.97
N TRP A 242 2.85 -0.63 5.86
CA TRP A 242 3.46 -0.39 7.17
C TRP A 242 2.42 -0.42 8.27
N VAL A 243 2.70 -1.15 9.35
CA VAL A 243 1.73 -1.53 10.38
C VAL A 243 2.06 -0.87 11.73
N PRO A 244 1.65 0.38 11.97
CA PRO A 244 1.92 1.07 13.23
C PRO A 244 0.86 0.89 14.30
N ALA A 245 -0.27 0.25 13.99
CA ALA A 245 -1.39 0.14 14.92
C ALA A 245 -1.12 -0.86 16.05
N HIS A 246 -0.47 -1.96 15.71
CA HIS A 246 -0.30 -3.11 16.61
C HIS A 246 0.94 -3.94 16.28
N PHE A 247 1.26 -4.91 17.14
CA PHE A 247 2.35 -5.86 16.98
C PHE A 247 1.97 -7.25 17.52
N CYS A 248 2.74 -8.29 17.19
CA CYS A 248 2.42 -9.66 17.59
C CYS A 248 2.61 -9.91 19.11
N ARG A 249 1.95 -10.96 19.61
CA ARG A 249 2.01 -11.36 21.01
C ARG A 249 3.19 -12.27 21.36
N ASP A 250 4.08 -12.53 20.43
CA ASP A 250 5.23 -13.42 20.63
C ASP A 250 6.17 -12.88 21.71
N ASP A 251 6.49 -13.74 22.69
CA ASP A 251 7.25 -13.33 23.88
C ASP A 251 8.68 -12.90 23.58
N PHE A 252 9.27 -13.32 22.47
CA PHE A 252 10.60 -12.86 22.05
C PHE A 252 10.60 -11.47 21.42
N GLY A 253 9.42 -10.94 21.01
CA GLY A 253 9.24 -9.62 20.43
C GLY A 253 9.03 -8.52 21.48
N LEU A 254 8.18 -7.54 21.11
CA LEU A 254 7.97 -6.32 21.92
C LEU A 254 7.11 -6.54 23.16
N ARG A 255 6.26 -7.58 23.18
CA ARG A 255 5.35 -7.86 24.30
C ARG A 255 6.09 -7.93 25.62
N LYS A 256 5.66 -7.17 26.63
CA LYS A 256 6.28 -7.12 27.97
C LYS A 256 7.80 -7.11 27.92
N PHE A 257 8.34 -6.19 27.12
CA PHE A 257 9.73 -6.24 26.68
C PHE A 257 10.73 -6.33 27.82
N ASP A 258 10.54 -5.55 28.89
CA ASP A 258 11.38 -5.54 30.08
C ASP A 258 10.66 -6.12 31.33
N GLY A 259 9.59 -6.89 31.09
CA GLY A 259 8.68 -7.41 32.14
C GLY A 259 7.47 -6.52 32.37
N SER A 260 7.49 -5.27 31.91
CA SER A 260 6.37 -4.35 31.93
C SER A 260 5.73 -4.19 30.55
N ASN A 261 4.56 -3.57 30.48
CA ASN A 261 3.94 -3.14 29.24
C ASN A 261 4.71 -1.92 28.68
N LEU A 262 5.88 -2.15 28.11
CA LEU A 262 6.78 -1.07 27.65
C LEU A 262 6.27 -0.39 26.40
N PHE A 263 5.93 -1.16 25.36
CA PHE A 263 5.43 -0.66 24.06
C PHE A 263 3.91 -0.62 23.98
N GLU A 264 3.23 -1.52 24.68
CA GLU A 264 1.78 -1.63 24.73
C GLU A 264 1.15 -0.77 25.82
N LYS A 265 -0.17 -0.56 25.73
CA LYS A 265 -0.95 0.11 26.78
C LYS A 265 -0.79 -0.61 28.12
N SER A 266 -0.72 0.15 29.21
CA SER A 266 -0.57 -0.40 30.56
C SER A 266 -1.81 -1.19 31.02
N ASP A 267 -3.00 -0.75 30.63
CA ASP A 267 -4.25 -1.47 30.83
C ASP A 267 -4.37 -2.61 29.80
N GLN A 268 -4.47 -3.85 30.28
CA GLN A 268 -4.52 -5.04 29.44
C GLN A 268 -5.73 -5.04 28.49
N TYR A 269 -6.89 -4.53 28.91
CA TYR A 269 -8.08 -4.43 28.08
C TYR A 269 -7.87 -3.48 26.90
N LEU A 270 -7.12 -2.40 27.10
CA LEU A 270 -6.73 -1.46 26.04
C LEU A 270 -5.62 -1.99 25.15
N ALA A 271 -4.68 -2.76 25.75
CA ALA A 271 -3.56 -3.35 25.04
C ALA A 271 -4.01 -4.47 24.10
N ASP A 272 -4.96 -5.32 24.49
CA ASP A 272 -5.38 -6.47 23.71
C ASP A 272 -6.13 -6.07 22.44
N ASN A 273 -5.71 -6.62 21.32
CA ASN A 273 -6.45 -6.60 20.07
C ASN A 273 -6.98 -8.01 19.79
N ASP A 274 -8.21 -8.26 20.21
CA ASP A 274 -8.81 -9.59 20.13
C ASP A 274 -9.21 -9.99 18.72
N GLN A 275 -9.44 -9.02 17.81
CA GLN A 275 -9.81 -9.30 16.41
C GLN A 275 -8.67 -9.95 15.65
N TRP A 276 -7.41 -9.51 15.91
CA TRP A 276 -6.23 -9.97 15.20
C TRP A 276 -5.26 -10.77 16.08
N GLY A 277 -5.57 -10.95 17.36
CA GLY A 277 -4.69 -11.65 18.30
C GLY A 277 -3.36 -10.94 18.56
N THR A 278 -3.35 -9.61 18.48
CA THR A 278 -2.17 -8.74 18.59
C THR A 278 -2.24 -7.84 19.82
N LEU A 279 -1.27 -6.95 19.98
CA LEU A 279 -1.24 -5.92 21.04
C LEU A 279 -1.16 -4.53 20.40
N ASN A 280 -1.92 -3.57 20.94
CA ASN A 280 -1.94 -2.18 20.50
C ASN A 280 -0.78 -1.39 21.12
N PHE A 281 -0.13 -0.55 20.33
CA PHE A 281 0.86 0.39 20.82
C PHE A 281 0.26 1.44 21.76
N ASP A 282 1.09 1.91 22.71
CA ASP A 282 0.77 3.02 23.60
C ASP A 282 1.24 4.36 23.02
N PHE A 283 0.38 5.01 22.24
CA PHE A 283 0.68 6.32 21.65
C PHE A 283 0.79 7.48 22.66
N SER A 284 0.51 7.24 23.97
CA SER A 284 0.73 8.24 25.02
C SER A 284 2.19 8.35 25.41
N LYS A 285 3.02 7.33 25.12
CA LYS A 285 4.45 7.30 25.43
C LYS A 285 5.25 7.94 24.31
N LYS A 286 6.02 8.98 24.64
CA LYS A 286 6.85 9.71 23.68
C LYS A 286 7.88 8.78 22.99
N GLU A 287 8.45 7.86 23.74
CA GLU A 287 9.44 6.88 23.28
C GLU A 287 8.83 5.92 22.25
N VAL A 288 7.60 5.45 22.47
CA VAL A 288 6.86 4.59 21.54
C VAL A 288 6.51 5.34 20.25
N VAL A 289 6.04 6.57 20.37
CA VAL A 289 5.81 7.44 19.21
C VAL A 289 7.11 7.67 18.44
N ASN A 290 8.22 7.91 19.14
CA ASN A 290 9.53 8.09 18.52
C ASN A 290 10.04 6.83 17.81
N PHE A 291 9.83 5.64 18.41
CA PHE A 291 10.13 4.35 17.80
C PHE A 291 9.40 4.19 16.45
N LEU A 292 8.10 4.45 16.42
CA LEU A 292 7.28 4.32 15.20
C LEU A 292 7.64 5.36 14.14
N VAL A 293 7.76 6.65 14.50
CA VAL A 293 8.16 7.69 13.55
C VAL A 293 9.53 7.38 12.96
N SER A 294 10.50 7.00 13.79
CA SER A 294 11.84 6.63 13.34
C SER A 294 11.83 5.40 12.44
N SER A 295 10.95 4.41 12.69
CA SER A 295 10.76 3.27 11.81
C SER A 295 10.29 3.69 10.41
N ALA A 296 9.29 4.54 10.32
CA ALA A 296 8.82 5.04 9.01
C ALA A 296 9.93 5.78 8.25
N LEU A 297 10.65 6.67 8.94
CA LEU A 297 11.77 7.43 8.32
C LEU A 297 12.92 6.52 7.88
N PHE A 298 13.19 5.45 8.62
CA PHE A 298 14.20 4.44 8.26
C PHE A 298 13.92 3.82 6.89
N TRP A 299 12.69 3.43 6.61
CA TRP A 299 12.30 2.83 5.35
C TRP A 299 12.43 3.80 4.18
N PHE A 300 12.09 5.08 4.35
CA PHE A 300 12.36 6.09 3.34
C PHE A 300 13.86 6.34 3.16
N LYS A 301 14.62 6.37 4.24
CA LYS A 301 16.04 6.73 4.21
C LYS A 301 16.94 5.67 3.61
N TYR A 302 16.75 4.40 4.03
CA TYR A 302 17.64 3.30 3.64
C TYR A 302 17.13 2.50 2.45
N TYR A 303 15.82 2.48 2.22
CA TYR A 303 15.21 1.72 1.12
C TYR A 303 14.66 2.62 0.01
N HIS A 304 14.82 3.93 0.11
CA HIS A 304 14.37 4.91 -0.88
C HIS A 304 12.90 4.80 -1.28
N LEU A 305 12.03 4.29 -0.42
CA LEU A 305 10.62 4.12 -0.73
C LEU A 305 9.99 5.41 -1.27
N ASP A 306 9.04 5.27 -2.18
CA ASP A 306 8.25 6.38 -2.71
C ASP A 306 7.04 6.68 -1.83
N GLY A 307 6.45 5.63 -1.26
CA GLY A 307 5.30 5.76 -0.36
C GLY A 307 5.23 4.69 0.72
N LEU A 308 4.47 5.01 1.78
CA LEU A 308 3.98 4.05 2.76
C LEU A 308 2.45 4.00 2.70
N ARG A 309 1.89 2.80 2.70
CA ARG A 309 0.49 2.59 3.04
C ARG A 309 0.42 2.26 4.52
N VAL A 310 -0.31 3.07 5.26
CA VAL A 310 -0.49 2.92 6.72
C VAL A 310 -1.72 2.05 6.97
N ASP A 311 -1.47 0.88 7.52
CA ASP A 311 -2.48 -0.11 7.86
C ASP A 311 -3.38 0.34 9.00
N ALA A 312 -4.68 0.01 8.92
CA ALA A 312 -5.66 0.10 9.99
C ALA A 312 -5.77 1.49 10.65
N VAL A 313 -5.75 2.58 9.87
CA VAL A 313 -5.87 3.95 10.41
C VAL A 313 -7.17 4.15 11.20
N ALA A 314 -8.30 3.64 10.70
CA ALA A 314 -9.58 3.68 11.42
C ALA A 314 -9.48 3.04 12.82
N TYR A 315 -8.73 1.95 12.94
CA TYR A 315 -8.50 1.26 14.20
C TYR A 315 -7.70 2.10 15.19
N MET A 316 -6.77 2.92 14.69
CA MET A 316 -5.97 3.81 15.54
C MET A 316 -6.77 5.03 16.03
N ILE A 317 -7.52 5.70 15.14
CA ILE A 317 -8.17 6.99 15.45
C ILE A 317 -9.45 6.87 16.27
N TYR A 318 -10.04 5.65 16.38
CA TYR A 318 -11.25 5.43 17.18
C TYR A 318 -11.03 4.42 18.30
N LEU A 319 -11.39 4.81 19.52
CA LEU A 319 -11.31 3.96 20.72
C LEU A 319 -12.25 2.74 20.67
N ASN A 320 -13.38 2.86 19.97
CA ASN A 320 -14.43 1.83 19.90
C ASN A 320 -14.45 1.05 18.58
N PHE A 321 -13.53 1.26 17.65
CA PHE A 321 -13.54 0.61 16.34
C PHE A 321 -13.46 -0.91 16.44
N ALA A 322 -12.70 -1.43 17.43
CA ALA A 322 -12.60 -2.86 17.74
C ALA A 322 -13.83 -3.46 18.46
N GLY A 323 -14.93 -2.75 18.55
CA GLY A 323 -16.11 -3.18 19.28
C GLY A 323 -16.02 -3.04 20.80
N LYS A 324 -14.99 -2.36 21.31
CA LYS A 324 -14.84 -2.02 22.74
C LYS A 324 -15.63 -0.76 23.05
N ASP A 325 -16.45 -0.77 24.12
CA ASP A 325 -17.15 0.46 24.57
C ASP A 325 -16.21 1.33 25.42
N ILE A 326 -15.25 1.96 24.77
CA ILE A 326 -14.29 2.88 25.38
C ILE A 326 -14.59 4.28 24.89
N ARG A 327 -14.68 5.25 25.84
CA ARG A 327 -14.98 6.65 25.56
C ARG A 327 -14.03 7.56 26.34
N ASN A 328 -13.79 8.71 25.80
CA ASN A 328 -13.17 9.81 26.55
C ASN A 328 -14.14 10.34 27.63
N GLU A 329 -13.63 11.15 28.56
CA GLU A 329 -14.44 11.79 29.59
C GLU A 329 -15.55 12.70 29.01
N ASP A 330 -15.33 13.28 27.85
CA ASP A 330 -16.30 14.10 27.11
C ASP A 330 -17.32 13.26 26.31
N GLY A 331 -17.25 11.93 26.39
CA GLY A 331 -18.13 10.97 25.70
C GLY A 331 -17.75 10.70 24.24
N SER A 332 -16.68 11.33 23.71
CA SER A 332 -16.19 11.07 22.35
C SER A 332 -15.47 9.73 22.23
N TYR A 333 -15.36 9.22 20.99
CA TYR A 333 -14.65 7.98 20.67
C TYR A 333 -13.28 8.20 20.02
N GLU A 334 -12.82 9.43 19.92
CA GLU A 334 -11.56 9.78 19.27
C GLU A 334 -10.37 9.35 20.12
N ASN A 335 -9.43 8.63 19.55
CA ASN A 335 -8.14 8.33 20.18
C ASN A 335 -7.19 9.52 19.95
N LYS A 336 -7.26 10.51 20.83
CA LYS A 336 -6.51 11.77 20.70
C LYS A 336 -5.00 11.56 20.58
N GLU A 337 -4.46 10.60 21.31
CA GLU A 337 -3.02 10.27 21.31
C GLU A 337 -2.57 9.70 19.96
N ALA A 338 -3.34 8.79 19.38
CA ALA A 338 -3.06 8.23 18.07
C ALA A 338 -3.24 9.27 16.94
N ILE A 339 -4.22 10.14 17.05
CA ILE A 339 -4.42 11.26 16.11
C ILE A 339 -3.20 12.18 16.08
N GLU A 340 -2.68 12.56 17.26
CA GLU A 340 -1.47 13.38 17.35
C GLU A 340 -0.23 12.65 16.84
N PHE A 341 -0.11 11.34 17.10
CA PHE A 341 0.93 10.50 16.50
C PHE A 341 0.87 10.53 14.96
N ILE A 342 -0.31 10.33 14.36
CA ILE A 342 -0.50 10.35 12.90
C ILE A 342 -0.11 11.70 12.31
N LYS A 343 -0.56 12.79 12.90
CA LYS A 343 -0.20 14.16 12.46
C LYS A 343 1.31 14.38 12.52
N LYS A 344 1.95 14.01 13.64
CA LYS A 344 3.41 14.10 13.80
C LYS A 344 4.14 13.25 12.75
N LEU A 345 3.70 12.02 12.54
CA LEU A 345 4.26 11.11 11.52
C LEU A 345 4.25 11.76 10.14
N ASN A 346 3.07 12.19 9.68
CA ASN A 346 2.89 12.75 8.34
C ASN A 346 3.64 14.06 8.14
N GLN A 347 3.63 14.95 9.15
CA GLN A 347 4.42 16.18 9.11
C GLN A 347 5.93 15.91 9.04
N THR A 348 6.42 14.96 9.84
CA THR A 348 7.85 14.61 9.87
C THR A 348 8.29 13.99 8.54
N ILE A 349 7.50 13.06 7.97
CA ILE A 349 7.79 12.49 6.65
C ILE A 349 7.83 13.59 5.59
N LYS A 350 6.87 14.50 5.59
CA LYS A 350 6.80 15.59 4.62
C LYS A 350 7.99 16.57 4.72
N GLN A 351 8.50 16.78 5.94
CA GLN A 351 9.68 17.63 6.18
C GLN A 351 10.97 16.96 5.71
N GLU A 352 11.17 15.67 6.05
CA GLU A 352 12.40 14.95 5.74
C GLU A 352 12.45 14.43 4.29
N PHE A 353 11.28 14.05 3.74
CA PHE A 353 11.11 13.43 2.43
C PHE A 353 9.95 14.06 1.63
N PRO A 354 10.04 15.32 1.19
CA PRO A 354 8.90 16.06 0.61
C PRO A 354 8.35 15.45 -0.69
N SER A 355 9.14 14.64 -1.39
CA SER A 355 8.70 13.92 -2.61
C SER A 355 8.09 12.56 -2.33
N ALA A 356 8.18 12.03 -1.11
CA ALA A 356 7.50 10.81 -0.69
C ALA A 356 6.02 11.08 -0.36
N PHE A 357 5.21 10.03 -0.27
CA PHE A 357 3.79 10.13 0.04
C PHE A 357 3.33 9.07 1.03
N VAL A 358 2.21 9.34 1.69
CA VAL A 358 1.62 8.45 2.69
C VAL A 358 0.15 8.20 2.34
N ILE A 359 -0.25 6.93 2.36
CA ILE A 359 -1.59 6.46 2.02
C ILE A 359 -2.26 5.94 3.29
N ALA A 360 -3.49 6.38 3.56
CA ALA A 360 -4.29 5.84 4.66
C ALA A 360 -5.18 4.69 4.20
N GLU A 361 -5.11 3.54 4.88
CA GLU A 361 -6.22 2.60 4.89
C GLU A 361 -7.20 3.03 5.97
N GLU A 362 -8.26 3.71 5.55
CA GLU A 362 -9.28 4.25 6.45
C GLU A 362 -10.66 4.13 5.79
N SER A 363 -11.58 3.43 6.45
CA SER A 363 -12.87 3.03 5.90
C SER A 363 -14.06 3.83 6.44
N THR A 364 -13.82 4.76 7.37
CA THR A 364 -14.89 5.52 8.02
C THR A 364 -15.18 6.85 7.31
N SER A 365 -16.13 7.60 7.85
CA SER A 365 -16.46 8.96 7.40
C SER A 365 -15.63 10.06 8.09
N TRP A 366 -14.47 9.72 8.67
CA TRP A 366 -13.59 10.73 9.26
C TRP A 366 -13.21 11.78 8.22
N PRO A 367 -13.41 13.09 8.50
CA PRO A 367 -13.18 14.13 7.52
C PRO A 367 -11.70 14.52 7.41
N ASN A 368 -11.32 15.05 6.26
CA ASN A 368 -10.00 15.67 6.04
C ASN A 368 -8.79 14.76 6.29
N ILE A 369 -8.92 13.47 6.01
CA ILE A 369 -7.79 12.52 6.11
C ILE A 369 -6.60 13.01 5.26
N THR A 370 -6.88 13.48 4.04
CA THR A 370 -5.86 13.90 3.07
C THR A 370 -5.61 15.39 3.03
N LYS A 371 -6.18 16.13 3.97
CA LYS A 371 -5.86 17.57 4.12
C LYS A 371 -4.61 17.78 4.96
N PRO A 372 -3.84 18.85 4.72
CA PRO A 372 -2.71 19.23 5.56
C PRO A 372 -3.12 19.38 7.04
N VAL A 373 -2.18 19.11 7.94
CA VAL A 373 -2.41 19.25 9.39
C VAL A 373 -2.75 20.67 9.75
N GLU A 374 -2.17 21.65 9.06
CA GLU A 374 -2.44 23.08 9.21
C GLU A 374 -3.89 23.47 8.83
N GLU A 375 -4.55 22.64 8.05
CA GLU A 375 -5.97 22.77 7.65
C GLU A 375 -6.91 21.85 8.46
N ASN A 376 -6.47 21.41 9.64
CA ASN A 376 -7.17 20.44 10.50
C ASN A 376 -7.36 19.05 9.86
N GLY A 377 -6.45 18.66 8.98
CA GLY A 377 -6.39 17.31 8.43
C GLY A 377 -5.46 16.39 9.22
N LEU A 378 -5.37 15.13 8.77
CA LEU A 378 -4.40 14.16 9.30
C LEU A 378 -3.07 14.16 8.53
N GLY A 379 -2.99 14.82 7.38
CA GLY A 379 -1.77 15.04 6.62
C GLY A 379 -1.38 13.88 5.69
N PHE A 380 -2.24 12.89 5.46
CA PHE A 380 -2.01 11.88 4.43
C PHE A 380 -2.07 12.49 3.02
N ASP A 381 -1.35 11.90 2.07
CA ASP A 381 -1.44 12.31 0.67
C ASP A 381 -2.64 11.65 -0.02
N PHE A 382 -2.91 10.38 0.28
CA PHE A 382 -4.00 9.61 -0.31
C PHE A 382 -4.75 8.77 0.75
N LYS A 383 -5.95 8.36 0.37
CA LYS A 383 -6.80 7.46 1.14
C LYS A 383 -7.40 6.38 0.23
N TRP A 384 -7.48 5.13 0.68
CA TRP A 384 -8.24 4.10 -0.03
C TRP A 384 -9.73 4.42 -0.02
N ASN A 385 -10.39 4.34 -1.19
CA ASN A 385 -11.83 4.53 -1.32
C ASN A 385 -12.59 3.21 -1.09
N MET A 386 -12.69 2.80 0.17
CA MET A 386 -13.39 1.57 0.55
C MET A 386 -14.90 1.65 0.27
N GLY A 387 -15.50 2.84 0.34
CA GLY A 387 -16.92 3.07 0.02
C GLY A 387 -17.22 2.73 -1.45
N TRP A 388 -16.45 3.32 -2.38
CA TRP A 388 -16.56 3.02 -3.80
C TRP A 388 -16.36 1.53 -4.08
N MET A 389 -15.32 0.93 -3.50
CA MET A 389 -14.98 -0.48 -3.69
C MET A 389 -16.13 -1.40 -3.26
N ASN A 390 -16.70 -1.17 -2.08
CA ASN A 390 -17.82 -1.97 -1.58
C ASN A 390 -19.07 -1.83 -2.46
N ASP A 391 -19.42 -0.61 -2.87
CA ASP A 391 -20.60 -0.34 -3.70
C ASP A 391 -20.47 -1.00 -5.08
N ILE A 392 -19.34 -0.84 -5.74
CA ILE A 392 -19.15 -1.39 -7.08
C ILE A 392 -19.07 -2.92 -7.08
N ILE A 393 -18.42 -3.54 -6.10
CA ILE A 393 -18.39 -5.00 -5.95
C ILE A 393 -19.81 -5.53 -5.67
N LYS A 394 -20.55 -4.89 -4.78
CA LYS A 394 -21.95 -5.25 -4.50
C LYS A 394 -22.80 -5.20 -5.76
N TYR A 395 -22.67 -4.14 -6.55
CA TYR A 395 -23.38 -3.98 -7.82
C TYR A 395 -23.01 -5.07 -8.83
N MET A 396 -21.72 -5.32 -9.04
CA MET A 396 -21.24 -6.28 -10.02
C MET A 396 -21.57 -7.74 -9.71
N LYS A 397 -21.69 -8.08 -8.42
CA LYS A 397 -22.12 -9.43 -7.95
C LYS A 397 -23.59 -9.72 -8.23
N MET A 398 -24.42 -8.71 -8.48
CA MET A 398 -25.84 -8.89 -8.74
C MET A 398 -26.07 -9.50 -10.11
N ASP A 399 -27.10 -10.37 -10.21
CA ASP A 399 -27.63 -10.74 -11.52
C ASP A 399 -28.03 -9.48 -12.29
N PRO A 400 -27.63 -9.34 -13.55
CA PRO A 400 -27.89 -8.14 -14.35
C PRO A 400 -29.35 -7.66 -14.38
N ILE A 401 -30.32 -8.58 -14.20
CA ILE A 401 -31.76 -8.24 -14.18
C ILE A 401 -32.13 -7.31 -13.02
N PHE A 402 -31.40 -7.38 -11.88
CA PHE A 402 -31.64 -6.57 -10.69
C PHE A 402 -30.83 -5.28 -10.64
N ARG A 403 -29.84 -5.11 -11.52
CA ARG A 403 -28.92 -3.94 -11.50
C ARG A 403 -29.64 -2.62 -11.66
N LYS A 404 -30.73 -2.58 -12.45
CA LYS A 404 -31.55 -1.39 -12.65
C LYS A 404 -32.10 -0.78 -11.35
N ASP A 405 -32.39 -1.62 -10.35
CA ASP A 405 -32.97 -1.20 -9.07
C ASP A 405 -31.89 -0.71 -8.07
N HIS A 406 -30.61 -0.83 -8.45
CA HIS A 406 -29.45 -0.48 -7.64
C HIS A 406 -28.46 0.46 -8.33
N HIS A 407 -28.95 1.22 -9.30
CA HIS A 407 -28.14 2.12 -10.12
C HIS A 407 -27.34 3.15 -9.30
N ASN A 408 -27.88 3.54 -8.16
CA ASN A 408 -27.22 4.44 -7.21
C ASN A 408 -25.84 3.92 -6.72
N LEU A 409 -25.60 2.62 -6.68
CA LEU A 409 -24.28 2.05 -6.31
C LEU A 409 -23.19 2.42 -7.32
N LEU A 410 -23.53 2.75 -8.55
CA LEU A 410 -22.59 3.24 -9.57
C LEU A 410 -22.35 4.75 -9.48
N THR A 411 -23.34 5.52 -9.01
CA THR A 411 -23.35 6.98 -9.15
C THR A 411 -23.03 7.71 -7.85
N PHE A 412 -23.34 7.11 -6.71
CA PHE A 412 -23.23 7.75 -5.40
C PHE A 412 -21.79 8.18 -5.05
N SER A 413 -20.80 7.40 -5.45
CA SER A 413 -19.38 7.67 -5.14
C SER A 413 -18.88 9.01 -5.70
N ILE A 414 -19.46 9.50 -6.79
CA ILE A 414 -19.10 10.80 -7.37
C ILE A 414 -19.46 11.98 -6.44
N MET A 415 -20.47 11.82 -5.57
CA MET A 415 -20.85 12.85 -4.60
C MET A 415 -19.73 13.19 -3.60
N TYR A 416 -18.81 12.26 -3.37
CA TYR A 416 -17.68 12.46 -2.45
C TYR A 416 -16.30 12.23 -3.08
N ALA A 417 -16.24 11.87 -4.37
CA ALA A 417 -15.00 11.53 -5.07
C ALA A 417 -13.89 12.59 -5.00
N PHE A 418 -14.24 13.84 -4.70
CA PHE A 418 -13.33 14.98 -4.64
C PHE A 418 -13.18 15.56 -3.22
N ASN A 419 -13.72 14.89 -2.20
CA ASN A 419 -13.57 15.33 -0.81
C ASN A 419 -12.19 14.96 -0.25
N GLU A 420 -11.61 13.87 -0.74
CA GLU A 420 -10.29 13.36 -0.39
C GLU A 420 -9.53 12.99 -1.66
N ASN A 421 -8.22 12.80 -1.56
CA ASN A 421 -7.40 12.26 -2.64
C ASN A 421 -7.47 10.72 -2.60
N TYR A 422 -8.29 10.13 -3.45
CA TYR A 422 -8.57 8.70 -3.38
C TYR A 422 -7.67 7.83 -4.24
N ILE A 423 -7.38 6.62 -3.70
CA ILE A 423 -6.97 5.44 -4.46
C ILE A 423 -8.15 4.48 -4.48
N LEU A 424 -8.48 3.92 -5.64
CA LEU A 424 -9.54 2.94 -5.83
C LEU A 424 -8.94 1.53 -5.66
N PRO A 425 -9.19 0.83 -4.53
CA PRO A 425 -8.53 -0.44 -4.28
C PRO A 425 -9.41 -1.64 -4.69
N PHE A 426 -8.84 -2.54 -5.49
CA PHE A 426 -9.21 -3.95 -5.46
C PHE A 426 -8.05 -4.72 -4.87
N SER A 427 -7.92 -4.63 -3.55
CA SER A 427 -6.79 -5.13 -2.76
C SER A 427 -6.88 -6.64 -2.45
N HIS A 428 -5.86 -7.14 -1.75
CA HIS A 428 -5.81 -8.51 -1.26
C HIS A 428 -7.02 -8.89 -0.41
N ASP A 429 -7.55 -7.97 0.40
CA ASP A 429 -8.70 -8.22 1.26
C ASP A 429 -9.97 -8.63 0.52
N GLU A 430 -10.10 -8.26 -0.75
CA GLU A 430 -11.29 -8.55 -1.53
C GLU A 430 -11.28 -9.93 -2.19
N VAL A 431 -10.16 -10.65 -2.15
CA VAL A 431 -10.00 -11.93 -2.84
C VAL A 431 -9.58 -13.08 -1.93
N VAL A 432 -9.96 -13.00 -0.66
CA VAL A 432 -9.61 -13.95 0.41
C VAL A 432 -10.81 -14.20 1.33
N HIS A 433 -10.73 -15.18 2.22
CA HIS A 433 -11.74 -15.47 3.25
C HIS A 433 -13.16 -15.72 2.71
N MET A 434 -13.28 -16.55 1.69
CA MET A 434 -14.56 -16.92 1.04
C MET A 434 -15.28 -15.73 0.36
N LYS A 435 -14.56 -14.65 0.06
CA LYS A 435 -15.07 -13.53 -0.72
C LYS A 435 -15.09 -13.81 -2.23
N ASN A 436 -14.45 -14.90 -2.67
CA ASN A 436 -14.21 -15.30 -4.07
C ASN A 436 -13.20 -14.37 -4.80
N SER A 437 -12.60 -14.82 -5.91
CA SER A 437 -11.76 -13.97 -6.75
C SER A 437 -12.56 -12.88 -7.46
N MET A 438 -11.91 -11.83 -7.98
CA MET A 438 -12.64 -10.74 -8.65
C MET A 438 -13.45 -11.24 -9.85
N ILE A 439 -12.87 -12.08 -10.72
CA ILE A 439 -13.62 -12.68 -11.84
C ILE A 439 -14.67 -13.68 -11.35
N GLY A 440 -14.39 -14.40 -10.28
CA GLY A 440 -15.33 -15.34 -9.65
C GLY A 440 -16.59 -14.67 -9.13
N LYS A 441 -16.52 -13.42 -8.69
CA LYS A 441 -17.66 -12.62 -8.24
C LYS A 441 -18.66 -12.28 -9.35
N MET A 442 -18.22 -12.29 -10.63
CA MET A 442 -19.09 -11.92 -11.76
C MET A 442 -20.13 -13.03 -12.00
N PRO A 443 -21.43 -12.69 -12.15
CA PRO A 443 -22.47 -13.65 -12.50
C PRO A 443 -22.40 -14.07 -13.97
N GLY A 444 -23.14 -15.10 -14.34
CA GLY A 444 -23.28 -15.55 -15.71
C GLY A 444 -22.29 -16.64 -16.13
N THR A 445 -22.21 -16.86 -17.44
CA THR A 445 -21.35 -17.85 -18.09
C THR A 445 -19.87 -17.46 -18.00
N TYR A 446 -18.99 -18.42 -18.32
CA TYR A 446 -17.56 -18.19 -18.37
C TYR A 446 -17.18 -16.97 -19.26
N ASP A 447 -17.78 -16.86 -20.45
CA ASP A 447 -17.51 -15.75 -21.35
C ASP A 447 -18.02 -14.39 -20.80
N GLU A 448 -19.22 -14.38 -20.23
CA GLU A 448 -19.79 -13.19 -19.63
C GLU A 448 -18.99 -12.69 -18.40
N LYS A 449 -18.35 -13.60 -17.65
CA LYS A 449 -17.45 -13.21 -16.57
C LYS A 449 -16.26 -12.39 -17.09
N PHE A 450 -15.65 -12.81 -18.21
CA PHE A 450 -14.56 -12.04 -18.83
C PHE A 450 -15.05 -10.70 -19.41
N ASP A 451 -16.25 -10.64 -19.99
CA ASP A 451 -16.82 -9.39 -20.46
C ASP A 451 -17.05 -8.42 -19.29
N GLN A 452 -17.62 -8.90 -18.19
CA GLN A 452 -17.92 -8.10 -17.01
C GLN A 452 -16.66 -7.67 -16.26
N ILE A 453 -15.62 -8.48 -16.18
CA ILE A 453 -14.38 -8.07 -15.50
C ILE A 453 -13.64 -6.98 -16.32
N ARG A 454 -13.65 -7.06 -17.66
CA ARG A 454 -13.13 -5.97 -18.51
C ARG A 454 -13.93 -4.69 -18.33
N LEU A 455 -15.27 -4.79 -18.25
CA LEU A 455 -16.16 -3.68 -17.96
C LEU A 455 -15.85 -3.04 -16.60
N LEU A 456 -15.72 -3.85 -15.54
CA LEU A 456 -15.41 -3.39 -14.17
C LEU A 456 -14.08 -2.63 -14.13
N TYR A 457 -13.02 -3.18 -14.72
CA TYR A 457 -11.72 -2.51 -14.73
C TYR A 457 -11.73 -1.24 -15.60
N SER A 458 -12.47 -1.24 -16.71
CA SER A 458 -12.68 -0.01 -17.50
C SER A 458 -13.37 1.08 -16.68
N PHE A 459 -14.38 0.72 -15.90
CA PHE A 459 -15.09 1.66 -15.02
C PHE A 459 -14.17 2.20 -13.93
N MET A 460 -13.40 1.32 -13.26
CA MET A 460 -12.40 1.71 -12.28
C MET A 460 -11.38 2.70 -12.85
N PHE A 461 -10.84 2.41 -14.04
CA PHE A 461 -9.79 3.25 -14.65
C PHE A 461 -10.29 4.61 -15.11
N SER A 462 -11.57 4.75 -15.37
CA SER A 462 -12.19 6.03 -15.76
C SER A 462 -12.80 6.82 -14.59
N HIS A 463 -13.10 6.18 -13.47
CA HIS A 463 -13.57 6.86 -12.26
C HIS A 463 -12.44 7.74 -11.66
N PRO A 464 -12.75 8.94 -11.09
CA PRO A 464 -11.75 9.74 -10.39
C PRO A 464 -11.03 8.98 -9.28
N GLY A 465 -9.71 9.21 -9.15
CA GLY A 465 -8.82 8.56 -8.18
C GLY A 465 -7.73 7.68 -8.82
N LYS A 466 -6.68 7.36 -8.06
CA LYS A 466 -5.60 6.45 -8.49
C LYS A 466 -6.08 5.00 -8.47
N LYS A 467 -5.34 4.07 -9.09
CA LYS A 467 -5.78 2.69 -9.33
C LYS A 467 -4.90 1.70 -8.58
N LEU A 468 -5.49 0.77 -7.85
CA LEU A 468 -4.77 -0.32 -7.19
C LEU A 468 -5.44 -1.66 -7.52
N LEU A 469 -4.64 -2.61 -7.98
CA LEU A 469 -5.09 -3.95 -8.32
C LEU A 469 -4.15 -4.99 -7.69
N PHE A 470 -4.71 -5.92 -6.92
CA PHE A 470 -3.96 -7.02 -6.34
C PHE A 470 -3.56 -8.05 -7.39
N MET A 471 -2.38 -8.66 -7.22
CA MET A 471 -1.81 -9.69 -8.10
C MET A 471 -2.83 -10.80 -8.44
N GLY A 472 -2.77 -11.32 -9.68
CA GLY A 472 -3.67 -12.35 -10.18
C GLY A 472 -5.02 -11.83 -10.71
N ASN A 473 -5.46 -10.63 -10.30
CA ASN A 473 -6.70 -10.03 -10.80
C ASN A 473 -6.59 -9.64 -12.28
N ASP A 474 -5.44 -9.19 -12.70
CA ASP A 474 -5.14 -8.74 -14.07
C ASP A 474 -5.02 -9.89 -15.11
N ILE A 475 -4.94 -11.12 -14.63
CA ILE A 475 -4.98 -12.33 -15.47
C ILE A 475 -6.28 -13.14 -15.29
N GLY A 476 -7.18 -12.66 -14.41
CA GLY A 476 -8.47 -13.30 -14.14
C GLY A 476 -8.36 -14.64 -13.42
N GLN A 477 -7.49 -14.75 -12.44
CA GLN A 477 -7.40 -15.92 -11.58
C GLN A 477 -8.77 -16.23 -10.97
N PHE A 478 -9.24 -17.50 -11.08
CA PHE A 478 -10.52 -17.93 -10.50
C PHE A 478 -10.41 -18.34 -9.03
N ASP A 479 -9.25 -18.84 -8.63
CA ASP A 479 -9.01 -19.19 -7.24
C ASP A 479 -8.91 -17.93 -6.38
N GLU A 480 -9.41 -18.02 -5.15
CA GLU A 480 -9.09 -17.02 -4.13
C GLU A 480 -7.59 -17.01 -3.87
N TRP A 481 -7.08 -15.85 -3.46
CA TRP A 481 -5.70 -15.76 -3.02
C TRP A 481 -5.46 -16.67 -1.81
N ASN A 482 -4.33 -17.35 -1.82
CA ASN A 482 -3.84 -18.20 -0.73
C ASN A 482 -2.34 -17.92 -0.56
N GLU A 483 -1.94 -17.49 0.63
CA GLU A 483 -0.57 -17.11 0.94
C GLU A 483 0.46 -18.24 0.80
N TYR A 484 0.01 -19.48 0.82
CA TYR A 484 0.87 -20.67 0.67
C TYR A 484 1.04 -21.12 -0.79
N LYS A 485 0.22 -20.58 -1.71
CA LYS A 485 0.24 -20.93 -3.13
C LYS A 485 0.67 -19.72 -3.96
N GLU A 486 1.37 -19.98 -5.05
CA GLU A 486 1.63 -18.91 -6.02
C GLU A 486 0.37 -18.54 -6.81
N VAL A 487 0.41 -17.37 -7.46
CA VAL A 487 -0.59 -16.99 -8.46
C VAL A 487 -0.71 -18.12 -9.48
N THR A 488 -1.95 -18.47 -9.84
CA THR A 488 -2.23 -19.59 -10.78
C THR A 488 -1.84 -19.19 -12.21
N TRP A 489 -0.53 -19.07 -12.46
CA TRP A 489 0.02 -18.61 -13.76
C TRP A 489 -0.39 -19.49 -14.94
N GLU A 490 -0.72 -20.76 -14.69
CA GLU A 490 -1.18 -21.73 -15.68
C GLU A 490 -2.48 -21.31 -16.37
N VAL A 491 -3.27 -20.42 -15.76
CA VAL A 491 -4.46 -19.86 -16.44
C VAL A 491 -4.10 -19.15 -17.75
N LEU A 492 -2.86 -18.69 -17.88
CA LEU A 492 -2.37 -18.04 -19.11
C LEU A 492 -2.17 -19.03 -20.27
N GLU A 493 -2.32 -20.34 -20.09
CA GLU A 493 -2.43 -21.31 -21.18
C GLU A 493 -3.78 -21.19 -21.93
N TYR A 494 -4.79 -20.57 -21.30
CA TYR A 494 -6.12 -20.39 -21.87
C TYR A 494 -6.28 -19.02 -22.53
N GLU A 495 -6.86 -19.02 -23.74
CA GLU A 495 -6.96 -17.86 -24.59
C GLU A 495 -7.67 -16.65 -23.91
N LYS A 496 -8.73 -16.88 -23.14
CA LYS A 496 -9.49 -15.81 -22.50
C LYS A 496 -8.66 -15.05 -21.47
N HIS A 497 -7.82 -15.75 -20.70
CA HIS A 497 -6.91 -15.16 -19.72
C HIS A 497 -5.77 -14.38 -20.39
N GLN A 498 -5.20 -14.91 -21.47
CA GLN A 498 -4.21 -14.17 -22.28
C GLN A 498 -4.81 -12.87 -22.84
N LYS A 499 -6.03 -12.92 -23.31
CA LYS A 499 -6.75 -11.74 -23.83
C LYS A 499 -7.11 -10.74 -22.75
N LEU A 500 -7.46 -11.20 -21.53
CA LEU A 500 -7.65 -10.32 -20.39
C LEU A 500 -6.33 -9.64 -20.00
N LYS A 501 -5.23 -10.39 -19.89
CA LYS A 501 -3.89 -9.83 -19.66
C LYS A 501 -3.54 -8.76 -20.70
N HIS A 502 -3.81 -9.05 -21.99
CA HIS A 502 -3.58 -8.09 -23.06
C HIS A 502 -4.47 -6.84 -22.89
N PHE A 503 -5.73 -7.02 -22.50
CA PHE A 503 -6.63 -5.90 -22.23
C PHE A 503 -6.11 -5.02 -21.08
N MET A 504 -5.68 -5.63 -19.98
CA MET A 504 -5.14 -4.90 -18.81
C MET A 504 -3.86 -4.13 -19.15
N LYS A 505 -2.97 -4.74 -19.94
CA LYS A 505 -1.79 -4.05 -20.48
C LYS A 505 -2.17 -2.79 -21.27
N ASP A 506 -3.12 -2.92 -22.20
CA ASP A 506 -3.58 -1.81 -23.04
C ASP A 506 -4.37 -0.78 -22.22
N LEU A 507 -5.12 -1.20 -21.20
CA LEU A 507 -5.87 -0.31 -20.31
C LEU A 507 -4.94 0.53 -19.41
N ASN A 508 -3.90 -0.07 -18.84
CA ASN A 508 -2.87 0.65 -18.12
C ASN A 508 -2.17 1.70 -19.00
N LYS A 509 -1.77 1.29 -20.21
CA LYS A 509 -1.16 2.22 -21.17
C LYS A 509 -2.13 3.33 -21.56
N PHE A 510 -3.40 3.02 -21.82
CA PHE A 510 -4.43 3.97 -22.13
C PHE A 510 -4.62 5.00 -21.02
N TYR A 511 -4.63 4.57 -19.76
CA TYR A 511 -4.70 5.45 -18.60
C TYR A 511 -3.49 6.39 -18.53
N ILE A 512 -2.28 5.89 -18.75
CA ILE A 512 -1.05 6.70 -18.71
C ILE A 512 -0.98 7.71 -19.84
N ASP A 513 -1.42 7.31 -21.04
CA ASP A 513 -1.34 8.14 -22.26
C ASP A 513 -2.41 9.23 -22.36
N ASN A 514 -3.43 9.22 -21.50
CA ASN A 514 -4.56 10.16 -21.56
C ASN A 514 -4.73 10.91 -20.23
N ASP A 515 -4.23 12.14 -20.20
CA ASP A 515 -4.21 12.97 -19.00
C ASP A 515 -5.62 13.38 -18.51
N GLU A 516 -6.65 13.23 -19.31
CA GLU A 516 -8.04 13.41 -18.92
C GLU A 516 -8.44 12.53 -17.70
N PHE A 517 -7.75 11.42 -17.47
CA PHE A 517 -8.07 10.50 -16.36
C PHE A 517 -7.40 10.84 -15.05
N TYR A 518 -6.40 11.74 -15.02
CA TYR A 518 -5.65 12.02 -13.80
C TYR A 518 -5.25 13.48 -13.59
N ASP A 519 -5.24 14.32 -14.63
CA ASP A 519 -4.83 15.72 -14.53
C ASP A 519 -5.76 16.54 -13.61
N MET A 520 -7.05 16.22 -13.60
CA MET A 520 -8.06 16.89 -12.79
C MET A 520 -8.74 15.94 -11.76
N ASP A 521 -8.02 14.94 -11.29
CA ASP A 521 -8.56 13.91 -10.36
C ASP A 521 -9.03 14.45 -9.01
N THR A 522 -8.57 15.62 -8.63
CA THR A 522 -8.90 16.26 -7.35
C THR A 522 -9.97 17.36 -7.47
N SER A 523 -10.61 17.48 -8.64
CA SER A 523 -11.54 18.56 -8.93
C SER A 523 -12.79 18.08 -9.65
N TYR A 524 -13.95 18.61 -9.26
CA TYR A 524 -15.22 18.41 -9.98
C TYR A 524 -15.18 18.82 -11.43
N SER A 525 -14.31 19.78 -11.82
CA SER A 525 -14.16 20.20 -13.21
C SER A 525 -13.54 19.12 -14.11
N GLY A 526 -12.93 18.10 -13.55
CA GLY A 526 -12.42 16.91 -14.27
C GLY A 526 -13.46 15.87 -14.62
N PHE A 527 -14.74 16.08 -14.26
CA PHE A 527 -15.80 15.10 -14.44
C PHE A 527 -17.14 15.77 -14.83
N GLN A 528 -17.83 15.19 -15.79
CA GLN A 528 -19.18 15.65 -16.15
C GLN A 528 -20.07 14.47 -16.53
N TRP A 529 -21.26 14.38 -15.93
CA TRP A 529 -22.29 13.44 -16.37
C TRP A 529 -22.85 13.81 -17.75
N GLU A 530 -23.03 12.81 -18.60
CA GLU A 530 -23.76 12.92 -19.86
C GLU A 530 -25.13 12.21 -19.77
N ASP A 531 -25.13 10.96 -19.28
CA ASP A 531 -26.35 10.20 -18.98
C ASP A 531 -26.17 9.41 -17.67
N VAL A 532 -26.70 9.98 -16.59
CA VAL A 532 -26.59 9.42 -15.24
C VAL A 532 -27.86 8.69 -14.81
N ASN A 533 -29.02 9.00 -15.41
CA ASN A 533 -30.32 8.56 -14.92
C ASN A 533 -30.89 7.33 -15.63
N ASN A 534 -30.12 6.71 -16.53
CA ASN A 534 -30.59 5.56 -17.31
C ASN A 534 -30.51 4.22 -16.52
N ALA A 535 -31.15 4.21 -15.35
CA ALA A 535 -31.23 3.02 -14.49
C ALA A 535 -31.94 1.85 -15.18
N SER A 536 -33.00 2.12 -15.95
CA SER A 536 -33.79 1.10 -16.64
C SER A 536 -33.00 0.24 -17.62
N GLU A 537 -31.97 0.80 -18.21
CA GLU A 537 -31.03 0.12 -19.11
C GLU A 537 -29.72 -0.24 -18.45
N SER A 538 -29.50 0.14 -17.17
CA SER A 538 -28.23 0.00 -16.44
C SER A 538 -27.04 0.50 -17.28
N LEU A 539 -27.20 1.68 -17.83
CA LEU A 539 -26.23 2.33 -18.70
C LEU A 539 -25.78 3.64 -18.05
N ILE A 540 -24.50 3.94 -18.13
CA ILE A 540 -23.91 5.18 -17.61
C ILE A 540 -23.01 5.80 -18.68
N ILE A 541 -23.11 7.12 -18.84
CA ILE A 541 -22.23 7.90 -19.69
C ILE A 541 -21.74 9.13 -18.93
N PHE A 542 -20.43 9.36 -18.95
CA PHE A 542 -19.81 10.55 -18.40
C PHE A 542 -18.59 10.98 -19.21
N GLU A 543 -18.13 12.19 -19.00
CA GLU A 543 -16.91 12.74 -19.57
C GLU A 543 -15.82 12.88 -18.51
N ARG A 544 -14.59 12.51 -18.87
CA ARG A 544 -13.38 12.89 -18.13
C ARG A 544 -12.71 14.04 -18.89
N ILE A 545 -12.24 15.01 -18.15
CA ILE A 545 -11.82 16.32 -18.68
C ILE A 545 -10.47 16.70 -18.06
N ASN A 546 -9.51 17.11 -18.90
CA ASN A 546 -8.22 17.62 -18.43
C ASN A 546 -8.22 19.15 -18.29
N SER A 547 -7.14 19.73 -17.78
CA SER A 547 -6.96 21.17 -17.59
C SER A 547 -7.00 22.00 -18.89
N LYS A 548 -6.81 21.35 -20.05
CA LYS A 548 -6.91 21.95 -21.38
C LYS A 548 -8.32 21.89 -21.95
N ASN A 549 -9.29 21.36 -21.20
CA ASN A 549 -10.67 21.10 -21.61
C ASN A 549 -10.78 20.07 -22.75
N GLU A 550 -9.78 19.19 -22.91
CA GLU A 550 -9.92 18.01 -23.76
C GLU A 550 -10.73 16.95 -23.02
N LYS A 551 -11.51 16.16 -23.75
CA LYS A 551 -12.53 15.29 -23.19
C LYS A 551 -12.43 13.87 -23.72
N ILE A 552 -12.68 12.90 -22.85
CA ILE A 552 -12.98 11.51 -23.22
C ILE A 552 -14.39 11.18 -22.73
N ILE A 553 -15.25 10.77 -23.66
CA ILE A 553 -16.59 10.25 -23.36
C ILE A 553 -16.46 8.79 -22.99
N CYS A 554 -16.91 8.43 -21.80
CA CYS A 554 -16.86 7.09 -21.21
C CYS A 554 -18.26 6.49 -21.17
N ILE A 555 -18.48 5.38 -21.87
CA ILE A 555 -19.79 4.73 -22.02
C ILE A 555 -19.72 3.32 -21.45
N PHE A 556 -20.64 2.96 -20.56
CA PHE A 556 -20.69 1.67 -19.86
C PHE A 556 -22.07 1.04 -19.96
N ASN A 557 -22.12 -0.20 -20.46
CA ASN A 557 -23.32 -1.04 -20.50
C ASN A 557 -23.17 -2.21 -19.53
N PHE A 558 -23.90 -2.20 -18.44
CA PHE A 558 -23.86 -3.23 -17.40
C PHE A 558 -24.86 -4.36 -17.62
N THR A 559 -25.42 -4.50 -18.85
CA THR A 559 -26.44 -5.52 -19.18
C THR A 559 -25.96 -6.46 -20.29
N PRO A 560 -26.55 -7.66 -20.41
CA PRO A 560 -26.31 -8.56 -21.55
C PRO A 560 -27.01 -8.11 -22.84
N VAL A 561 -27.59 -6.90 -22.88
CA VAL A 561 -28.38 -6.40 -24.02
C VAL A 561 -27.55 -5.41 -24.82
N LYS A 562 -27.41 -5.70 -26.11
CA LYS A 562 -26.84 -4.74 -27.07
C LYS A 562 -27.75 -3.53 -27.24
N ARG A 563 -27.16 -2.31 -27.26
CA ARG A 563 -27.87 -1.08 -27.56
C ARG A 563 -27.47 -0.59 -28.96
N GLU A 564 -28.40 -0.65 -29.89
CA GLU A 564 -28.16 -0.20 -31.26
C GLU A 564 -28.60 1.24 -31.45
N LYS A 565 -27.79 2.00 -32.19
CA LYS A 565 -28.09 3.40 -32.53
C LYS A 565 -28.40 4.28 -31.31
N TYR A 566 -27.69 4.07 -30.21
CA TYR A 566 -27.88 4.84 -29.00
C TYR A 566 -27.38 6.27 -29.19
N PRO A 567 -28.20 7.31 -28.91
CA PRO A 567 -27.76 8.70 -29.03
C PRO A 567 -26.87 9.10 -27.83
N VAL A 568 -25.82 9.84 -28.09
CA VAL A 568 -24.92 10.44 -27.08
C VAL A 568 -24.70 11.90 -27.43
N GLY A 569 -24.95 12.80 -26.47
CA GLY A 569 -24.76 14.24 -26.65
C GLY A 569 -23.27 14.58 -26.74
N VAL A 570 -22.93 15.56 -27.57
CA VAL A 570 -21.56 16.05 -27.74
C VAL A 570 -21.55 17.56 -28.01
N ASP A 571 -20.45 18.22 -27.57
CA ASP A 571 -20.35 19.69 -27.68
C ASP A 571 -20.05 20.16 -29.09
N ASP A 572 -19.31 19.34 -29.87
CA ASP A 572 -18.76 19.78 -31.16
C ASP A 572 -19.36 19.08 -32.37
N TYR A 573 -19.48 19.84 -33.46
CA TYR A 573 -19.75 19.27 -34.79
C TYR A 573 -18.43 18.70 -35.35
N ALA A 574 -18.22 17.39 -35.16
CA ALA A 574 -16.92 16.77 -35.32
C ALA A 574 -17.00 15.32 -35.81
N LEU A 575 -15.80 14.77 -36.09
CA LEU A 575 -15.53 13.35 -36.19
C LEU A 575 -15.00 12.91 -34.82
N TYR A 576 -15.58 11.85 -34.29
CA TYR A 576 -15.19 11.20 -33.01
C TYR A 576 -14.62 9.81 -33.28
N SER A 577 -13.53 9.47 -32.61
CA SER A 577 -12.87 8.17 -32.72
C SER A 577 -12.99 7.38 -31.42
N VAL A 578 -13.27 6.08 -31.54
CA VAL A 578 -13.19 5.15 -30.42
C VAL A 578 -11.73 4.85 -30.14
N VAL A 579 -11.24 5.27 -28.98
CA VAL A 579 -9.83 5.11 -28.58
C VAL A 579 -9.59 3.83 -27.80
N LEU A 580 -10.58 3.34 -27.05
CA LEU A 580 -10.58 2.01 -26.43
C LEU A 580 -12.00 1.44 -26.42
N ASN A 581 -12.12 0.11 -26.62
CA ASN A 581 -13.39 -0.61 -26.50
C ASN A 581 -13.12 -2.03 -25.98
N SER A 582 -13.70 -2.36 -24.82
CA SER A 582 -13.49 -3.62 -24.14
C SER A 582 -14.01 -4.85 -24.90
N SER A 583 -14.91 -4.64 -25.88
CA SER A 583 -15.52 -5.71 -26.70
C SER A 583 -14.73 -6.05 -27.97
N MET A 584 -13.54 -5.48 -28.16
CA MET A 584 -12.70 -5.81 -29.31
C MET A 584 -12.26 -7.28 -29.31
N LYS A 585 -12.20 -7.90 -30.49
CA LYS A 585 -11.77 -9.29 -30.68
C LYS A 585 -10.38 -9.57 -30.08
N LYS A 586 -9.46 -8.60 -30.14
CA LYS A 586 -8.12 -8.71 -29.53
C LYS A 586 -8.17 -8.88 -28.02
N TYR A 587 -9.26 -8.52 -27.35
CA TYR A 587 -9.49 -8.67 -25.91
C TYR A 587 -10.47 -9.79 -25.55
N GLY A 588 -10.92 -10.57 -26.55
CA GLY A 588 -11.86 -11.68 -26.34
C GLY A 588 -13.33 -11.34 -26.51
N GLY A 589 -13.65 -10.11 -26.92
CA GLY A 589 -15.00 -9.72 -27.33
C GLY A 589 -15.32 -10.07 -28.79
N ASN A 590 -16.42 -9.53 -29.31
CA ASN A 590 -16.95 -9.88 -30.63
C ASN A 590 -16.66 -8.84 -31.73
N LEU A 591 -16.25 -7.61 -31.38
CA LEU A 591 -16.02 -6.55 -32.34
C LEU A 591 -14.70 -6.70 -33.10
N PRO A 592 -14.71 -6.84 -34.43
CA PRO A 592 -13.46 -6.96 -35.19
C PRO A 592 -12.70 -5.63 -35.33
N ARG A 593 -13.39 -4.51 -35.29
CA ARG A 593 -12.80 -3.15 -35.41
C ARG A 593 -13.73 -2.09 -34.85
N ASN A 594 -13.15 -0.99 -34.39
CA ASN A 594 -13.89 0.23 -34.05
C ASN A 594 -14.34 0.99 -35.28
N LYS A 595 -15.45 1.73 -35.18
CA LYS A 595 -15.93 2.65 -36.18
C LYS A 595 -15.76 4.09 -35.68
N PRO A 596 -15.43 5.05 -36.55
CA PRO A 596 -15.57 6.46 -36.21
C PRO A 596 -17.05 6.88 -36.24
N TYR A 597 -17.37 7.90 -35.44
CA TYR A 597 -18.73 8.46 -35.38
C TYR A 597 -18.71 9.93 -35.78
N TYR A 598 -19.72 10.32 -36.61
CA TYR A 598 -19.88 11.69 -37.05
C TYR A 598 -21.01 12.32 -36.26
N SER A 599 -20.78 13.47 -35.63
CA SER A 599 -21.85 14.20 -34.97
C SER A 599 -22.84 14.79 -35.98
N LYS A 600 -24.08 14.84 -35.56
CA LYS A 600 -25.22 15.43 -36.28
C LYS A 600 -25.68 16.67 -35.54
N ASN A 601 -26.28 17.62 -36.26
CA ASN A 601 -26.90 18.79 -35.65
C ASN A 601 -28.29 18.41 -35.09
N VAL A 602 -28.27 17.63 -34.05
CA VAL A 602 -29.43 17.13 -33.28
C VAL A 602 -29.07 17.25 -31.80
N GLU A 603 -29.86 17.99 -31.08
CA GLU A 603 -29.68 18.16 -29.62
C GLU A 603 -29.98 16.87 -28.89
N HIS A 604 -29.18 16.57 -27.85
CA HIS A 604 -29.39 15.45 -26.95
C HIS A 604 -28.75 15.76 -25.59
N ASN A 605 -29.46 15.51 -24.49
CA ASN A 605 -29.01 15.72 -23.11
C ASN A 605 -28.32 17.09 -22.91
N ASP A 606 -29.01 18.19 -23.28
CA ASP A 606 -28.52 19.57 -23.20
C ASP A 606 -27.25 19.87 -24.03
N ARG A 607 -26.84 18.94 -24.91
CA ARG A 607 -25.75 19.16 -25.88
C ARG A 607 -26.30 19.50 -27.27
N LYS A 608 -25.62 20.42 -27.92
CA LYS A 608 -26.03 20.95 -29.22
C LYS A 608 -25.98 19.93 -30.36
N PHE A 609 -25.10 18.96 -30.26
CA PHE A 609 -24.89 17.91 -31.24
C PHE A 609 -25.00 16.54 -30.59
N SER A 610 -25.17 15.51 -31.41
CA SER A 610 -25.15 14.12 -30.97
C SER A 610 -24.42 13.20 -31.94
N ILE A 611 -23.83 12.14 -31.42
CA ILE A 611 -23.37 10.97 -32.17
C ILE A 611 -24.34 9.81 -31.93
N THR A 612 -24.34 8.85 -32.84
CA THR A 612 -25.17 7.64 -32.71
C THR A 612 -24.23 6.43 -32.66
N VAL A 613 -24.20 5.72 -31.52
CA VAL A 613 -23.26 4.63 -31.24
C VAL A 613 -23.97 3.28 -31.11
N ASP A 614 -23.25 2.19 -31.41
CA ASP A 614 -23.67 0.84 -31.07
C ASP A 614 -22.87 0.39 -29.84
N ILE A 615 -23.56 -0.02 -28.77
CA ILE A 615 -22.94 -0.40 -27.47
C ILE A 615 -23.17 -1.89 -27.29
N GLU A 616 -22.07 -2.65 -27.19
CA GLU A 616 -22.12 -4.09 -27.00
C GLU A 616 -22.55 -4.49 -25.59
N PRO A 617 -23.01 -5.73 -25.36
CA PRO A 617 -23.31 -6.25 -24.02
C PRO A 617 -22.09 -6.20 -23.11
N PHE A 618 -22.27 -5.93 -21.82
CA PHE A 618 -21.22 -5.92 -20.79
C PHE A 618 -19.94 -5.23 -21.26
N SER A 619 -20.05 -4.00 -21.77
CA SER A 619 -18.94 -3.32 -22.44
C SER A 619 -18.68 -1.91 -21.94
N ALA A 620 -17.44 -1.51 -22.10
CA ALA A 620 -16.98 -0.13 -21.96
C ALA A 620 -16.43 0.37 -23.29
N MET A 621 -16.77 1.62 -23.67
CA MET A 621 -16.29 2.28 -24.87
C MET A 621 -15.85 3.71 -24.54
N PHE A 622 -14.66 4.07 -24.99
CA PHE A 622 -14.06 5.40 -24.79
C PHE A 622 -13.92 6.11 -26.12
N ILE A 623 -14.46 7.33 -26.19
CA ILE A 623 -14.55 8.11 -27.42
C ILE A 623 -13.89 9.47 -27.23
N LYS A 624 -13.06 9.87 -28.16
CA LYS A 624 -12.36 11.16 -28.15
C LYS A 624 -12.66 11.94 -29.43
N LEU A 625 -12.75 13.26 -29.35
CA LEU A 625 -12.84 14.14 -30.51
C LEU A 625 -11.56 13.95 -31.35
N ASN A 626 -11.74 13.69 -32.65
CA ASN A 626 -10.64 13.50 -33.59
C ASN A 626 -10.42 14.75 -34.43
N LYS A 627 -11.51 15.25 -35.10
CA LYS A 627 -11.40 16.37 -36.04
C LYS A 627 -12.68 17.17 -36.10
N LEU A 628 -12.57 18.48 -35.88
CA LEU A 628 -13.69 19.42 -36.10
C LEU A 628 -14.15 19.42 -37.56
N ARG A 629 -15.43 19.63 -37.79
CA ARG A 629 -16.07 19.70 -39.10
C ARG A 629 -16.75 21.05 -39.27
N ASN A 630 -16.79 21.57 -40.51
CA ASN A 630 -17.51 22.79 -40.82
C ASN A 630 -19.01 22.47 -41.07
N ILE A 631 -19.91 23.10 -40.32
CA ILE A 631 -21.36 22.95 -40.45
C ILE A 631 -21.81 23.41 -41.87
N ASN A 632 -21.10 24.34 -42.50
CA ASN A 632 -21.47 24.96 -43.79
C ASN A 632 -20.91 24.22 -45.01
N LYS A 633 -20.22 23.10 -44.89
CA LYS A 633 -19.82 22.23 -46.01
C LYS A 633 -20.71 21.00 -46.03
N LYS A 634 -21.85 21.08 -46.77
CA LYS A 634 -22.61 19.91 -47.21
C LYS A 634 -21.87 19.15 -48.29
#